data_77566381e1eb63c65b00336dec8aceef
#
_entry.id   77566381e1eb63c65b00336dec8aceef
#
_cell.length_a   1.000
_cell.length_b   1.000
_cell.length_c   1.000
_cell.angle_alpha   90.00
_cell.angle_beta   90.00
_cell.angle_gamma   90.00
#
_symmetry.space_group_name_H-M   'P 1'
#
loop_
_entity.id
_entity.type
_entity.pdbx_description
1 polymer ?
#
loop_
_entity_poly.entity_id
_entity_poly.type
_entity_poly.pdbx_seq_one_letter_code
_entity_poly.pdbx_strand_id
1 'polypeptide(L)'
;MLRRVVIAFLLALSAAIWSSAAPASYTVSGRVLDAAGDIPLPGAAVSLDGGLWAVTDAQGRFSIKGVQPGTYTLTASCLGYVDTPLEVEVKADVTGLVIRMQEHSLALKEVVVTAQNPKEGVGTSHTLGRDALNHLQLSSMTDMAALLPGGKTSNPDLTSGSAFALRSGGSGAANAAFGTALEVDGVRLGNNAGFGAMAGVDTRSISVDNVESVEVITGVPSAEYGDLNSGMVRIHTRKGRTPLNVSFTVNPRTWQTSLSKGLDLQKGRGVLNIGAEWARATKKLVSPYESYTRRGITLTYSNTFADAFRFEAGASGNLGGMNSEDDPDAFSGEFTKVRDNAFRANSSLTWLLNRPWATNLALDASVNYADNLSHARRFNTFGSNQPAVHAVSEGYWLADRLPLTYYSDQITDSKELDFAASFKYTLNRRWDEWKSNLKAGVQWKANGNVGAGEYYEDPALAANGYRPRPYTDYPFMHNVSLYAEEDLTIPLGGTRLQLVAGLRFENVYVAGSRYDDMQTLSPRVNAKWKLSEHFSVRGGWGVTEKLPSFYILYPRQEYRDIQTFGFSHGASSSYVYYTQPYTTVFNPSLKWQRGRNAEVGIDAEFLRTKVSLVGFYNRTSFPYKYSNLYEPFSYNIMQRPGGFVASEDPMIRVDSQTGAVYVQEREGEWVPMDLKVTDRSFARSTRQDNGADMDRAGVELTVDFPQIEPIFTQFRLDASYVWTYTVDESLSYYYANGWSHPSLPDRSYPYVGIYANGGNGTSVANGRETSNLDANLTVITHIPQARLIVTCRLEASLLTRSRNLSVRNGADYAFTVSNDGKAPTGGNIHDGDSYTAIWPVAYMDLDGTVRDFTASEASDPAFSNLILKSGNTRTFALDGYGAYMSANLSITKEIGDHASLSFFANNFTNSRPYVVSKATGVGAIFTPAFYYGLTCRLKF
;
A
#
# COMPACT_ATOMS: atom_id res chain seq x y z
N MET A 1 24.31 -23.48 6.73
CA MET A 1 24.28 -22.74 5.46
C MET A 1 24.78 -21.31 5.62
N LEU A 2 24.33 -20.60 6.63
CA LEU A 2 24.69 -19.20 6.95
C LEU A 2 26.20 -18.97 7.05
N ARG A 3 26.94 -19.81 7.79
CA ARG A 3 28.41 -19.72 7.92
C ARG A 3 29.15 -19.78 6.57
N ARG A 4 28.68 -20.59 5.62
CA ARG A 4 29.30 -20.70 4.28
C ARG A 4 28.97 -19.50 3.39
N VAL A 5 27.78 -18.93 3.51
CA VAL A 5 27.36 -17.73 2.77
C VAL A 5 28.08 -16.48 3.30
N VAL A 6 28.21 -16.35 4.62
CA VAL A 6 28.97 -15.25 5.24
C VAL A 6 30.46 -15.35 4.91
N ILE A 7 31.03 -16.56 4.88
CA ILE A 7 32.43 -16.77 4.50
C ILE A 7 32.66 -16.50 3.00
N ALA A 8 31.75 -16.93 2.12
CA ALA A 8 31.82 -16.61 0.69
C ALA A 8 31.67 -15.11 0.44
N PHE A 9 30.80 -14.44 1.20
CA PHE A 9 30.62 -12.98 1.16
C PHE A 9 31.85 -12.23 1.66
N LEU A 10 32.45 -12.67 2.77
CA LEU A 10 33.70 -12.09 3.30
C LEU A 10 34.89 -12.38 2.38
N LEU A 11 34.93 -13.53 1.70
CA LEU A 11 35.95 -13.86 0.70
C LEU A 11 35.78 -13.03 -0.59
N ALA A 12 34.54 -12.80 -1.06
CA ALA A 12 34.27 -11.89 -2.16
C ALA A 12 34.65 -10.43 -1.81
N LEU A 13 34.36 -10.00 -0.59
CA LEU A 13 34.75 -8.68 -0.08
C LEU A 13 36.28 -8.57 0.06
N SER A 14 36.98 -9.61 0.51
CA SER A 14 38.44 -9.63 0.63
C SER A 14 39.15 -9.69 -0.74
N ALA A 15 38.60 -10.37 -1.73
CA ALA A 15 39.11 -10.39 -3.12
C ALA A 15 39.03 -8.99 -3.76
N ALA A 16 38.05 -8.17 -3.40
CA ALA A 16 37.93 -6.79 -3.86
C ALA A 16 38.98 -5.84 -3.24
N ILE A 17 39.60 -6.24 -2.13
CA ILE A 17 40.60 -5.42 -1.40
C ILE A 17 42.04 -5.65 -1.91
N TRP A 18 42.30 -6.76 -2.60
CA TRP A 18 43.64 -7.14 -3.11
C TRP A 18 43.81 -6.80 -4.57
N SER A 19 44.19 -5.57 -4.88
CA SER A 19 45.06 -5.30 -6.03
C SER A 19 45.60 -3.87 -6.10
N SER A 20 46.90 -3.81 -6.24
CA SER A 20 47.77 -2.86 -6.95
C SER A 20 48.04 -1.49 -6.34
N ALA A 21 49.27 -1.06 -6.65
CA ALA A 21 49.82 0.28 -6.43
C ALA A 21 48.75 1.34 -6.71
N ALA A 22 48.61 2.31 -5.79
CA ALA A 22 47.68 3.40 -5.96
C ALA A 22 48.00 4.17 -7.27
N PRO A 23 47.09 4.20 -8.27
CA PRO A 23 47.30 5.00 -9.46
C PRO A 23 47.42 6.48 -9.08
N ALA A 24 48.12 7.27 -9.89
CA ALA A 24 48.20 8.70 -9.72
C ALA A 24 46.76 9.28 -9.60
N SER A 25 46.50 10.06 -8.58
CA SER A 25 45.19 10.67 -8.38
C SER A 25 45.33 12.19 -8.30
N TYR A 26 44.41 12.87 -8.97
CA TYR A 26 44.38 14.30 -9.15
C TYR A 26 43.17 14.92 -8.45
N THR A 27 43.18 16.26 -8.37
CA THR A 27 42.06 17.03 -7.83
C THR A 27 41.40 17.84 -8.93
N VAL A 28 40.05 17.77 -9.00
CA VAL A 28 39.24 18.63 -9.87
C VAL A 28 38.53 19.66 -9.02
N SER A 29 38.75 20.94 -9.28
CA SER A 29 38.18 22.01 -8.47
C SER A 29 37.74 23.22 -9.30
N GLY A 30 36.75 23.94 -8.78
CA GLY A 30 36.15 25.06 -9.50
C GLY A 30 35.09 25.78 -8.67
N ARG A 31 34.22 26.51 -9.38
CA ARG A 31 33.07 27.22 -8.81
C ARG A 31 31.81 26.95 -9.63
N VAL A 32 30.68 26.93 -8.94
CA VAL A 32 29.34 26.89 -9.51
C VAL A 32 28.68 28.25 -9.24
N LEU A 33 28.19 28.87 -10.31
CA LEU A 33 27.62 30.23 -10.27
C LEU A 33 26.26 30.21 -10.97
N ASP A 34 25.38 31.13 -10.57
CA ASP A 34 24.18 31.48 -11.31
C ASP A 34 24.56 32.21 -12.60
N ALA A 35 24.02 31.77 -13.74
CA ALA A 35 24.35 32.37 -15.06
C ALA A 35 23.81 33.81 -15.22
N ALA A 36 22.77 34.21 -14.49
CA ALA A 36 22.13 35.51 -14.63
C ALA A 36 22.90 36.61 -13.88
N GLY A 37 23.61 36.30 -12.80
CA GLY A 37 24.26 37.31 -11.94
C GLY A 37 25.66 36.95 -11.46
N ASP A 38 26.26 35.84 -11.94
CA ASP A 38 27.53 35.28 -11.43
C ASP A 38 27.56 35.12 -9.88
N ILE A 39 26.36 34.92 -9.30
CA ILE A 39 26.19 34.72 -7.86
C ILE A 39 26.61 33.28 -7.50
N PRO A 40 27.46 33.08 -6.47
CA PRO A 40 27.81 31.74 -6.03
C PRO A 40 26.57 30.88 -5.68
N LEU A 41 26.58 29.63 -6.08
CA LEU A 41 25.53 28.65 -5.74
C LEU A 41 26.04 27.69 -4.67
N PRO A 42 25.79 27.95 -3.38
CA PRO A 42 26.12 27.05 -2.30
C PRO A 42 25.21 25.80 -2.32
N GLY A 43 25.79 24.67 -1.94
CA GLY A 43 25.01 23.41 -1.83
C GLY A 43 24.75 22.74 -3.17
N ALA A 44 25.29 23.23 -4.27
CA ALA A 44 25.23 22.53 -5.56
C ALA A 44 26.05 21.24 -5.50
N ALA A 45 25.48 20.12 -5.94
CA ALA A 45 26.19 18.87 -6.08
C ALA A 45 26.98 18.89 -7.41
N VAL A 46 28.26 18.57 -7.34
CA VAL A 46 29.14 18.46 -8.51
C VAL A 46 29.67 17.04 -8.54
N SER A 47 29.29 16.26 -9.57
CA SER A 47 29.67 14.86 -9.70
C SER A 47 30.45 14.60 -10.99
N LEU A 48 31.39 13.69 -10.90
CA LEU A 48 32.05 13.09 -12.06
C LEU A 48 31.34 11.78 -12.42
N ASP A 49 31.24 11.46 -13.66
CA ASP A 49 30.57 10.25 -14.18
C ASP A 49 31.18 8.93 -13.70
N GLY A 50 32.29 8.97 -12.96
CA GLY A 50 32.88 7.84 -12.21
C GLY A 50 32.39 7.70 -10.77
N GLY A 51 31.42 8.50 -10.35
CA GLY A 51 30.81 8.42 -9.04
C GLY A 51 31.52 9.17 -7.91
N LEU A 52 32.60 9.92 -8.21
CA LEU A 52 33.21 10.85 -7.27
C LEU A 52 32.44 12.18 -7.30
N TRP A 53 32.25 12.80 -6.16
CA TRP A 53 31.48 14.03 -6.09
C TRP A 53 31.88 14.94 -4.94
N ALA A 54 31.47 16.20 -5.04
CA ALA A 54 31.63 17.21 -3.99
C ALA A 54 30.37 18.09 -3.93
N VAL A 55 30.24 18.85 -2.88
CA VAL A 55 29.19 19.87 -2.74
C VAL A 55 29.86 21.23 -2.63
N THR A 56 29.28 22.25 -3.26
CA THR A 56 29.82 23.60 -3.23
C THR A 56 29.69 24.24 -1.85
N ASP A 57 30.75 24.95 -1.45
CA ASP A 57 30.81 25.77 -0.23
C ASP A 57 29.96 27.06 -0.36
N ALA A 58 29.97 27.90 0.67
CA ALA A 58 29.27 29.18 0.70
C ALA A 58 29.69 30.17 -0.42
N GLN A 59 30.88 29.99 -1.00
CA GLN A 59 31.39 30.76 -2.12
C GLN A 59 31.22 30.06 -3.46
N GLY A 60 30.40 29.00 -3.49
CA GLY A 60 30.17 28.20 -4.69
C GLY A 60 31.34 27.32 -5.12
N ARG A 61 32.39 27.18 -4.30
CA ARG A 61 33.59 26.41 -4.64
C ARG A 61 33.39 24.94 -4.34
N PHE A 62 33.95 24.10 -5.21
CA PHE A 62 33.98 22.63 -5.03
C PHE A 62 35.40 22.09 -5.22
N SER A 63 35.66 20.92 -4.65
CA SER A 63 36.93 20.20 -4.82
C SER A 63 36.69 18.70 -4.72
N ILE A 64 36.88 17.99 -5.82
CA ILE A 64 36.78 16.52 -5.93
C ILE A 64 38.20 15.97 -5.92
N LYS A 65 38.55 15.21 -4.89
CA LYS A 65 39.89 14.61 -4.72
C LYS A 65 39.87 13.14 -5.12
N GLY A 66 41.02 12.56 -5.44
CA GLY A 66 41.13 11.14 -5.75
C GLY A 66 40.71 10.78 -7.17
N VAL A 67 40.67 11.73 -8.10
CA VAL A 67 40.28 11.53 -9.49
C VAL A 67 41.42 10.89 -10.25
N GLN A 68 41.17 9.79 -10.92
CA GLN A 68 42.13 9.11 -11.77
C GLN A 68 42.29 9.83 -13.13
N PRO A 69 43.40 9.65 -13.86
CA PRO A 69 43.49 10.15 -15.23
C PRO A 69 42.38 9.63 -16.12
N GLY A 70 41.82 10.47 -16.97
CA GLY A 70 40.77 10.10 -17.90
C GLY A 70 39.89 11.27 -18.32
N THR A 71 38.99 11.04 -19.26
CA THR A 71 37.95 12.01 -19.64
C THR A 71 36.67 11.72 -18.84
N TYR A 72 36.07 12.75 -18.27
CA TYR A 72 34.90 12.69 -17.43
C TYR A 72 33.85 13.70 -17.83
N THR A 73 32.61 13.35 -17.69
CA THR A 73 31.51 14.34 -17.65
C THR A 73 31.33 14.81 -16.21
N LEU A 74 31.66 16.07 -15.96
CA LEU A 74 31.41 16.73 -14.71
C LEU A 74 30.02 17.36 -14.78
N THR A 75 29.11 16.96 -13.93
CA THR A 75 27.74 17.49 -13.88
C THR A 75 27.52 18.27 -12.61
N ALA A 76 27.13 19.53 -12.75
CA ALA A 76 26.64 20.34 -11.65
C ALA A 76 25.10 20.28 -11.59
N SER A 77 24.56 19.98 -10.42
CA SER A 77 23.13 19.93 -10.14
C SER A 77 22.80 20.80 -8.93
N CYS A 78 21.81 21.67 -9.07
CA CYS A 78 21.34 22.54 -7.99
C CYS A 78 19.82 22.72 -8.13
N LEU A 79 19.11 22.64 -7.01
CA LEU A 79 17.66 22.78 -7.03
C LEU A 79 17.24 24.15 -7.55
N GLY A 80 16.29 24.15 -8.49
CA GLY A 80 15.85 25.37 -9.18
C GLY A 80 16.71 25.76 -10.37
N TYR A 81 17.72 24.97 -10.69
CA TYR A 81 18.63 25.18 -11.82
C TYR A 81 18.63 23.96 -12.76
N VAL A 82 19.06 24.22 -13.98
CA VAL A 82 19.21 23.16 -14.98
C VAL A 82 20.54 22.46 -14.75
N ASP A 83 20.52 21.12 -14.71
CA ASP A 83 21.76 20.33 -14.65
C ASP A 83 22.69 20.69 -15.79
N THR A 84 23.93 21.04 -15.46
CA THR A 84 24.90 21.56 -16.41
C THR A 84 26.05 20.58 -16.53
N PRO A 85 26.13 19.77 -17.60
CA PRO A 85 27.27 18.89 -17.86
C PRO A 85 28.42 19.67 -18.46
N LEU A 86 29.66 19.31 -18.07
CA LEU A 86 30.91 19.83 -18.62
C LEU A 86 31.88 18.67 -18.82
N GLU A 87 32.43 18.53 -20.02
CA GLU A 87 33.45 17.52 -20.29
C GLU A 87 34.80 18.00 -19.77
N VAL A 88 35.49 17.16 -18.99
CA VAL A 88 36.76 17.50 -18.33
C VAL A 88 37.76 16.38 -18.56
N GLU A 89 38.90 16.73 -19.18
CA GLU A 89 40.04 15.80 -19.29
C GLU A 89 41.00 15.96 -18.11
N VAL A 90 41.20 14.89 -17.35
CA VAL A 90 42.04 14.87 -16.14
C VAL A 90 43.35 14.15 -16.46
N LYS A 91 44.44 14.91 -16.69
CA LYS A 91 45.83 14.43 -16.82
C LYS A 91 46.73 14.96 -15.72
N ALA A 92 46.27 15.98 -15.02
CA ALA A 92 46.91 16.68 -13.88
C ALA A 92 45.78 17.29 -13.02
N ASP A 93 46.14 17.99 -11.93
CA ASP A 93 45.17 18.75 -11.15
C ASP A 93 44.47 19.80 -12.04
N VAL A 94 43.13 19.71 -12.09
CA VAL A 94 42.28 20.64 -12.84
C VAL A 94 41.74 21.67 -11.84
N THR A 95 42.11 22.94 -12.02
CA THR A 95 41.72 24.02 -11.11
C THR A 95 41.04 25.14 -11.89
N GLY A 96 40.20 25.92 -11.18
CA GLY A 96 39.60 27.13 -11.74
C GLY A 96 38.45 26.91 -12.71
N LEU A 97 37.83 25.74 -12.71
CA LEU A 97 36.60 25.48 -13.48
C LEU A 97 35.49 26.42 -13.04
N VAL A 98 34.75 26.97 -13.99
CA VAL A 98 33.57 27.79 -13.71
C VAL A 98 32.36 27.17 -14.43
N ILE A 99 31.40 26.76 -13.64
CA ILE A 99 30.14 26.19 -14.14
C ILE A 99 29.05 27.22 -13.88
N ARG A 100 28.40 27.69 -14.94
CA ARG A 100 27.29 28.64 -14.86
C ARG A 100 26.00 27.88 -15.10
N MET A 101 25.17 27.79 -14.05
CA MET A 101 23.89 27.13 -14.11
C MET A 101 22.77 28.13 -14.41
N GLN A 102 21.88 27.78 -15.30
CA GLN A 102 20.69 28.56 -15.62
C GLN A 102 19.54 28.21 -14.68
N GLU A 103 18.86 29.21 -14.15
CA GLU A 103 17.66 29.02 -13.36
C GLU A 103 16.56 28.37 -14.20
N HIS A 104 15.83 27.45 -13.61
CA HIS A 104 14.73 26.76 -14.28
C HIS A 104 13.59 27.75 -14.55
N SER A 105 13.35 28.09 -15.82
CA SER A 105 12.30 28.99 -16.27
C SER A 105 11.49 28.35 -17.38
N LEU A 106 10.15 28.41 -17.27
CA LEU A 106 9.21 27.96 -18.29
C LEU A 106 9.35 28.68 -19.64
N ALA A 107 9.92 29.87 -19.64
CA ALA A 107 10.08 30.65 -20.87
C ALA A 107 11.11 30.08 -21.85
N LEU A 108 11.99 29.18 -21.44
CA LEU A 108 13.20 28.79 -22.19
C LEU A 108 13.33 27.30 -22.54
N LYS A 109 12.44 26.39 -22.05
CA LYS A 109 12.61 24.94 -22.19
C LYS A 109 11.33 24.17 -22.50
N GLU A 110 11.55 23.00 -23.12
CA GLU A 110 10.54 21.94 -23.23
C GLU A 110 10.03 21.55 -21.82
N VAL A 111 8.75 21.75 -21.58
CA VAL A 111 8.12 21.42 -20.29
C VAL A 111 7.71 19.96 -20.31
N VAL A 112 8.27 19.19 -19.38
CA VAL A 112 7.97 17.78 -19.22
C VAL A 112 6.77 17.57 -18.30
N VAL A 113 5.59 17.42 -18.90
CA VAL A 113 4.32 17.20 -18.15
C VAL A 113 3.94 15.72 -17.97
N THR A 114 4.89 14.82 -18.19
CA THR A 114 4.65 13.37 -18.17
C THR A 114 5.71 12.64 -17.35
N ALA A 115 5.41 11.42 -16.95
CA ALA A 115 6.38 10.54 -16.29
C ALA A 115 7.53 10.20 -17.26
N GLN A 116 8.77 10.31 -16.79
CA GLN A 116 9.97 10.03 -17.59
C GLN A 116 10.65 8.76 -17.11
N ASN A 117 11.14 7.97 -18.04
CA ASN A 117 12.05 6.87 -17.72
C ASN A 117 13.47 7.43 -17.53
N PRO A 118 14.17 7.08 -16.43
CA PRO A 118 15.55 7.53 -16.24
C PRO A 118 16.44 7.06 -17.38
N LYS A 119 17.22 7.96 -17.97
CA LYS A 119 18.11 7.61 -19.09
C LYS A 119 19.18 6.55 -18.73
N GLU A 120 19.60 6.54 -17.47
CA GLU A 120 20.65 5.66 -16.97
C GLU A 120 20.14 4.53 -16.07
N GLY A 121 18.83 4.45 -15.82
CA GLY A 121 18.23 3.39 -15.02
C GLY A 121 18.32 2.02 -15.69
N VAL A 122 18.67 0.98 -14.93
CA VAL A 122 18.74 -0.41 -15.42
C VAL A 122 17.40 -1.11 -15.27
N GLY A 123 16.70 -0.89 -14.14
CA GLY A 123 15.35 -1.40 -13.90
C GLY A 123 14.26 -0.43 -14.39
N THR A 124 13.03 -0.91 -14.44
CA THR A 124 11.87 -0.07 -14.81
C THR A 124 11.48 0.85 -13.67
N SER A 125 11.67 2.14 -13.87
CA SER A 125 11.17 3.18 -12.96
C SER A 125 10.67 4.37 -13.75
N HIS A 126 9.78 5.15 -13.15
CA HIS A 126 9.19 6.35 -13.71
C HIS A 126 9.43 7.52 -12.76
N THR A 127 10.02 8.59 -13.24
CA THR A 127 10.23 9.81 -12.47
C THR A 127 9.25 10.89 -12.92
N LEU A 128 8.53 11.46 -11.97
CA LEU A 128 7.66 12.62 -12.14
C LEU A 128 8.31 13.81 -11.45
N GLY A 129 8.80 14.73 -12.24
CA GLY A 129 9.35 15.99 -11.73
C GLY A 129 8.27 17.00 -11.39
N ARG A 130 8.68 18.11 -10.80
CA ARG A 130 7.77 19.19 -10.36
C ARG A 130 6.90 19.73 -11.50
N ASP A 131 7.43 19.83 -12.69
CA ASP A 131 6.67 20.34 -13.85
C ASP A 131 5.49 19.42 -14.17
N ALA A 132 5.68 18.11 -14.19
CA ALA A 132 4.61 17.14 -14.39
C ALA A 132 3.55 17.25 -13.29
N LEU A 133 3.98 17.38 -12.03
CA LEU A 133 3.08 17.51 -10.87
C LEU A 133 2.28 18.83 -10.92
N ASN A 134 2.87 19.93 -11.42
CA ASN A 134 2.20 21.22 -11.55
C ASN A 134 1.08 21.25 -12.60
N HIS A 135 1.08 20.31 -13.55
CA HIS A 135 0.07 20.19 -14.61
C HIS A 135 -1.02 19.17 -14.30
N LEU A 136 -1.03 18.63 -13.08
CA LEU A 136 -2.11 17.80 -12.54
C LEU A 136 -2.87 18.53 -11.44
N GLN A 137 -4.13 18.16 -11.29
CA GLN A 137 -4.93 18.54 -10.13
C GLN A 137 -4.74 17.46 -9.05
N LEU A 138 -3.81 17.75 -8.13
CA LEU A 138 -3.45 16.81 -7.05
C LEU A 138 -4.13 17.20 -5.74
N SER A 139 -4.80 16.29 -5.10
CA SER A 139 -5.24 16.40 -3.71
C SER A 139 -4.50 15.38 -2.82
N SER A 140 -4.19 14.22 -3.35
CA SER A 140 -3.36 13.19 -2.71
C SER A 140 -2.24 12.73 -3.65
N MET A 141 -1.24 12.05 -3.11
CA MET A 141 -0.12 11.58 -3.93
C MET A 141 -0.52 10.48 -4.92
N THR A 142 -1.58 9.73 -4.66
CA THR A 142 -2.08 8.70 -5.59
C THR A 142 -2.66 9.25 -6.88
N ASP A 143 -3.08 10.53 -6.91
CA ASP A 143 -3.61 11.16 -8.12
C ASP A 143 -2.57 11.19 -9.26
N MET A 144 -1.28 11.20 -8.92
CA MET A 144 -0.20 11.15 -9.90
C MET A 144 -0.10 9.81 -10.66
N ALA A 145 -0.72 8.74 -10.16
CA ALA A 145 -0.73 7.45 -10.85
C ALA A 145 -1.41 7.55 -12.23
N ALA A 146 -2.22 8.58 -12.46
CA ALA A 146 -2.77 8.88 -13.77
C ALA A 146 -1.68 9.08 -14.85
N LEU A 147 -0.47 9.53 -14.50
CA LEU A 147 0.64 9.74 -15.45
C LEU A 147 1.48 8.48 -15.74
N LEU A 148 1.27 7.41 -15.00
CA LEU A 148 1.91 6.12 -15.26
C LEU A 148 1.30 5.47 -16.51
N PRO A 149 2.01 4.55 -17.20
CA PRO A 149 1.48 3.88 -18.39
C PRO A 149 0.13 3.22 -18.12
N GLY A 150 -0.89 3.56 -18.94
CA GLY A 150 -2.26 3.08 -18.77
C GLY A 150 -3.02 3.68 -17.58
N GLY A 151 -2.42 4.61 -16.83
CA GLY A 151 -3.06 5.27 -15.69
C GLY A 151 -4.30 6.07 -16.09
N LYS A 152 -5.29 6.17 -15.20
CA LYS A 152 -6.54 6.90 -15.42
C LYS A 152 -6.69 8.03 -14.42
N THR A 153 -7.19 9.16 -14.89
CA THR A 153 -7.52 10.30 -14.04
C THR A 153 -8.79 10.02 -13.24
N SER A 154 -8.69 10.20 -11.94
CA SER A 154 -9.83 10.23 -11.03
C SER A 154 -10.11 11.68 -10.57
N ASN A 155 -11.32 11.95 -10.13
CA ASN A 155 -11.60 13.24 -9.51
C ASN A 155 -10.95 13.28 -8.12
N PRO A 156 -10.24 14.37 -7.78
CA PRO A 156 -9.60 14.50 -6.48
C PRO A 156 -10.57 14.29 -5.32
N ASP A 157 -10.18 13.43 -4.39
CA ASP A 157 -10.98 13.13 -3.19
C ASP A 157 -10.06 12.90 -1.99
N LEU A 158 -10.11 13.77 -0.99
CA LEU A 158 -9.42 13.61 0.29
C LEU A 158 -10.29 12.94 1.37
N THR A 159 -11.59 12.77 1.13
CA THR A 159 -12.48 12.16 2.12
C THR A 159 -12.37 10.64 2.15
N SER A 160 -11.80 10.04 1.10
CA SER A 160 -11.53 8.60 1.02
C SER A 160 -10.04 8.31 1.18
N GLY A 161 -9.70 7.23 1.89
CA GLY A 161 -8.32 6.77 2.01
C GLY A 161 -7.74 6.39 0.64
N SER A 162 -6.47 6.71 0.42
CA SER A 162 -5.81 6.45 -0.86
C SER A 162 -4.43 5.83 -0.68
N ALA A 163 -4.18 4.71 -1.36
CA ALA A 163 -2.91 3.98 -1.33
C ALA A 163 -2.49 3.57 -2.74
N PHE A 164 -1.18 3.50 -2.97
CA PHE A 164 -0.65 3.03 -4.25
C PHE A 164 -0.81 1.52 -4.41
N ALA A 165 -1.41 1.09 -5.52
CA ALA A 165 -1.52 -0.31 -5.93
C ALA A 165 -0.89 -0.48 -7.32
N LEU A 166 0.42 -0.67 -7.37
CA LEU A 166 1.18 -0.72 -8.62
C LEU A 166 0.88 -2.00 -9.41
N ARG A 167 0.68 -1.87 -10.74
CA ARG A 167 0.41 -2.99 -11.68
C ARG A 167 -0.67 -3.96 -11.18
N SER A 168 -1.71 -3.48 -10.50
CA SER A 168 -2.69 -4.34 -9.81
C SER A 168 -3.65 -5.07 -10.75
N GLY A 169 -3.92 -4.51 -11.92
CA GLY A 169 -4.86 -5.10 -12.88
C GLY A 169 -6.31 -5.26 -12.35
N GLY A 170 -6.67 -4.56 -11.27
CA GLY A 170 -7.98 -4.61 -10.62
C GLY A 170 -8.13 -5.74 -9.59
N SER A 171 -7.89 -6.99 -9.95
CA SER A 171 -7.90 -8.11 -9.01
C SER A 171 -6.65 -8.10 -8.13
N GLY A 172 -6.82 -8.25 -6.81
CA GLY A 172 -5.71 -8.24 -5.86
C GLY A 172 -5.11 -6.84 -5.59
N ALA A 173 -5.85 -5.77 -5.85
CA ALA A 173 -5.40 -4.40 -5.61
C ALA A 173 -5.01 -4.16 -4.13
N ALA A 174 -5.76 -4.71 -3.18
CA ALA A 174 -5.43 -4.60 -1.75
C ALA A 174 -4.08 -5.25 -1.42
N ASN A 175 -3.81 -6.44 -1.94
CA ASN A 175 -2.52 -7.11 -1.75
C ASN A 175 -1.37 -6.36 -2.46
N ALA A 176 -1.61 -5.77 -3.64
CA ALA A 176 -0.65 -4.94 -4.32
C ALA A 176 -0.35 -3.66 -3.53
N ALA A 177 -1.37 -3.02 -2.96
CA ALA A 177 -1.21 -1.85 -2.11
C ALA A 177 -0.45 -2.17 -0.82
N PHE A 178 -0.76 -3.28 -0.15
CA PHE A 178 -0.01 -3.75 1.02
C PHE A 178 1.46 -4.01 0.71
N GLY A 179 1.73 -4.58 -0.46
CA GLY A 179 3.09 -4.89 -0.93
C GLY A 179 3.85 -3.71 -1.54
N THR A 180 3.22 -2.55 -1.74
CA THR A 180 3.86 -1.36 -2.28
C THR A 180 4.53 -0.56 -1.17
N ALA A 181 5.83 -0.31 -1.33
CA ALA A 181 6.61 0.49 -0.41
C ALA A 181 6.40 1.99 -0.65
N LEU A 182 6.25 2.78 0.39
CA LEU A 182 6.19 4.24 0.30
C LEU A 182 7.27 4.88 1.19
N GLU A 183 8.04 5.80 0.62
CA GLU A 183 9.11 6.51 1.31
C GLU A 183 9.03 8.02 1.02
N VAL A 184 9.21 8.84 2.04
CA VAL A 184 9.31 10.30 1.93
C VAL A 184 10.63 10.76 2.51
N ASP A 185 11.52 11.32 1.69
CA ASP A 185 12.86 11.77 2.07
C ASP A 185 13.68 10.74 2.87
N GLY A 186 13.59 9.46 2.50
CA GLY A 186 14.26 8.37 3.21
C GLY A 186 13.51 7.82 4.43
N VAL A 187 12.38 8.43 4.82
CA VAL A 187 11.51 7.89 5.87
C VAL A 187 10.57 6.87 5.25
N ARG A 188 10.71 5.62 5.64
CA ARG A 188 9.76 4.58 5.28
C ARG A 188 8.46 4.78 6.05
N LEU A 189 7.35 4.89 5.33
CA LEU A 189 6.02 4.85 5.94
C LEU A 189 5.61 3.39 6.08
N GLY A 190 5.49 2.94 7.32
CA GLY A 190 5.14 1.56 7.64
C GLY A 190 3.66 1.27 7.45
N ASN A 191 3.35 0.00 7.23
CA ASN A 191 1.98 -0.53 7.22
C ASN A 191 1.93 -1.91 7.90
N ASN A 192 2.91 -2.19 8.77
CA ASN A 192 3.02 -3.49 9.45
C ASN A 192 2.41 -3.48 10.85
N ALA A 193 2.39 -2.32 11.54
CA ALA A 193 1.96 -2.22 12.94
C ALA A 193 0.44 -2.01 13.11
N GLY A 194 -0.32 -1.93 12.01
CA GLY A 194 -1.78 -1.81 12.05
C GLY A 194 -2.50 -3.12 12.37
N PHE A 195 -3.58 -3.03 13.16
CA PHE A 195 -4.42 -4.17 13.57
C PHE A 195 -5.74 -4.28 12.78
N GLY A 196 -6.05 -3.33 11.89
CA GLY A 196 -7.33 -3.30 11.16
C GLY A 196 -7.35 -4.32 10.03
N ALA A 197 -6.67 -4.04 8.94
CA ALA A 197 -6.58 -4.90 7.76
C ALA A 197 -5.21 -4.77 7.10
N MET A 198 -4.85 -5.72 6.24
CA MET A 198 -3.69 -5.57 5.37
C MET A 198 -4.01 -4.52 4.31
N ALA A 199 -3.50 -3.32 4.49
CA ALA A 199 -3.74 -2.18 3.61
C ALA A 199 -2.44 -1.53 3.15
N GLY A 200 -2.50 -0.80 2.03
CA GLY A 200 -1.42 0.10 1.63
C GLY A 200 -1.34 1.32 2.54
N VAL A 201 -0.22 2.03 2.43
CA VAL A 201 -0.02 3.28 3.18
C VAL A 201 -0.95 4.37 2.65
N ASP A 202 -1.74 4.97 3.51
CA ASP A 202 -2.59 6.12 3.15
C ASP A 202 -1.72 7.36 2.87
N THR A 203 -1.95 7.98 1.72
CA THR A 203 -1.16 9.13 1.25
C THR A 203 -1.76 10.48 1.61
N ARG A 204 -2.93 10.53 2.24
CA ARG A 204 -3.64 11.78 2.56
C ARG A 204 -2.86 12.71 3.49
N SER A 205 -2.01 12.16 4.36
CA SER A 205 -1.16 12.94 5.27
C SER A 205 0.05 13.58 4.61
N ILE A 206 0.26 13.39 3.29
CA ILE A 206 1.42 13.91 2.56
C ILE A 206 1.01 15.17 1.80
N SER A 207 1.71 16.29 2.07
CA SER A 207 1.56 17.54 1.33
C SER A 207 2.06 17.40 -0.11
N VAL A 208 1.19 17.65 -1.09
CA VAL A 208 1.53 17.51 -2.51
C VAL A 208 2.30 18.71 -3.06
N ASP A 209 2.12 19.90 -2.49
CA ASP A 209 2.74 21.13 -3.00
C ASP A 209 4.22 21.27 -2.64
N ASN A 210 4.66 20.60 -1.58
CA ASN A 210 6.08 20.62 -1.17
C ASN A 210 6.91 19.50 -1.81
N VAL A 211 6.31 18.68 -2.69
CA VAL A 211 7.01 17.61 -3.41
C VAL A 211 7.77 18.18 -4.59
N GLU A 212 9.03 17.80 -4.76
CA GLU A 212 9.87 18.16 -5.91
C GLU A 212 9.81 17.09 -6.99
N SER A 213 9.92 15.83 -6.59
CA SER A 213 9.83 14.71 -7.52
C SER A 213 9.32 13.46 -6.84
N VAL A 214 8.78 12.57 -7.66
CA VAL A 214 8.36 11.24 -7.25
C VAL A 214 8.95 10.22 -8.19
N GLU A 215 9.59 9.21 -7.62
CA GLU A 215 10.11 8.06 -8.33
C GLU A 215 9.22 6.84 -8.05
N VAL A 216 8.69 6.22 -9.08
CA VAL A 216 7.88 5.01 -9.01
C VAL A 216 8.66 3.86 -9.60
N ILE A 217 9.09 2.92 -8.77
CA ILE A 217 9.86 1.74 -9.16
C ILE A 217 8.88 0.58 -9.30
N THR A 218 8.61 0.16 -10.54
CA THR A 218 7.71 -0.95 -10.85
C THR A 218 8.46 -2.22 -11.24
N GLY A 219 9.74 -2.11 -11.57
CA GLY A 219 10.65 -3.21 -11.87
C GLY A 219 11.29 -3.84 -10.63
N VAL A 220 12.44 -4.49 -10.82
CA VAL A 220 13.21 -5.10 -9.72
C VAL A 220 13.98 -4.00 -8.98
N PRO A 221 13.64 -3.70 -7.71
CA PRO A 221 14.26 -2.64 -6.95
C PRO A 221 15.68 -3.02 -6.47
N SER A 222 16.50 -2.02 -6.12
CA SER A 222 17.81 -2.22 -5.49
C SER A 222 17.71 -3.09 -4.23
N ALA A 223 18.76 -3.88 -3.94
CA ALA A 223 18.87 -4.69 -2.73
C ALA A 223 18.86 -3.87 -1.42
N GLU A 224 19.09 -2.57 -1.49
CA GLU A 224 18.94 -1.63 -0.37
C GLU A 224 17.52 -1.64 0.21
N TYR A 225 16.51 -1.90 -0.63
CA TYR A 225 15.10 -1.82 -0.24
C TYR A 225 14.53 -3.20 0.09
N GLY A 226 13.94 -3.33 1.27
CA GLY A 226 13.26 -4.53 1.75
C GLY A 226 11.82 -4.24 2.18
N ASP A 227 11.14 -5.29 2.64
CA ASP A 227 9.75 -5.23 3.10
C ASP A 227 8.79 -4.69 2.02
N LEU A 228 8.86 -5.27 0.82
CA LEU A 228 7.99 -4.95 -0.32
C LEU A 228 7.91 -6.13 -1.29
N ASN A 229 6.83 -6.22 -2.07
CA ASN A 229 6.71 -7.22 -3.13
C ASN A 229 6.06 -6.73 -4.43
N SER A 230 5.46 -5.54 -4.43
CA SER A 230 4.70 -5.00 -5.58
C SER A 230 5.31 -3.75 -6.20
N GLY A 231 6.40 -3.25 -5.64
CA GLY A 231 7.08 -2.04 -6.10
C GLY A 231 7.29 -1.00 -5.01
N MET A 232 7.76 0.18 -5.39
CA MET A 232 8.10 1.24 -4.45
C MET A 232 7.80 2.61 -5.03
N VAL A 233 7.32 3.52 -4.17
CA VAL A 233 7.15 4.94 -4.47
C VAL A 233 8.05 5.75 -3.54
N ARG A 234 8.90 6.59 -4.11
CA ARG A 234 9.81 7.47 -3.37
C ARG A 234 9.46 8.90 -3.65
N ILE A 235 9.17 9.65 -2.61
CA ILE A 235 8.78 11.04 -2.67
C ILE A 235 9.94 11.88 -2.15
N HIS A 236 10.37 12.85 -2.93
CA HIS A 236 11.40 13.81 -2.57
C HIS A 236 10.78 15.19 -2.39
N THR A 237 10.95 15.78 -1.22
CA THR A 237 10.50 17.14 -0.96
C THR A 237 11.50 18.16 -1.45
N ARG A 238 11.09 19.42 -1.55
CA ARG A 238 11.95 20.52 -1.98
C ARG A 238 13.08 20.75 -1.01
N LYS A 239 14.30 20.84 -1.54
CA LYS A 239 15.52 21.11 -0.78
C LYS A 239 16.32 22.21 -1.47
N GLY A 240 17.23 22.86 -0.74
CA GLY A 240 18.08 23.90 -1.28
C GLY A 240 17.43 25.28 -1.27
N ARG A 241 18.12 26.28 -1.81
CA ARG A 241 17.64 27.65 -1.89
C ARG A 241 16.50 27.74 -2.91
N THR A 242 15.33 28.13 -2.49
CA THR A 242 14.16 28.32 -3.34
C THR A 242 13.47 29.66 -3.02
N PRO A 243 12.86 30.33 -4.04
CA PRO A 243 12.07 31.52 -3.80
C PRO A 243 10.86 31.21 -2.91
N LEU A 244 10.22 32.26 -2.40
CA LEU A 244 8.94 32.09 -1.72
C LEU A 244 7.89 31.69 -2.76
N ASN A 245 7.31 30.50 -2.59
CA ASN A 245 6.21 30.04 -3.39
C ASN A 245 4.95 29.99 -2.53
N VAL A 246 3.87 30.56 -3.05
CA VAL A 246 2.52 30.47 -2.46
C VAL A 246 1.62 29.87 -3.49
N SER A 247 0.84 28.84 -3.15
CA SER A 247 -0.16 28.26 -4.03
C SER A 247 -1.54 28.32 -3.39
N PHE A 248 -2.55 28.49 -4.21
CA PHE A 248 -3.94 28.41 -3.84
C PHE A 248 -4.69 27.60 -4.91
N THR A 249 -5.28 26.50 -4.48
CA THR A 249 -6.07 25.60 -5.34
C THR A 249 -7.51 25.55 -4.85
N VAL A 250 -8.43 25.70 -5.77
CA VAL A 250 -9.86 25.56 -5.52
C VAL A 250 -10.51 24.68 -6.58
N ASN A 251 -11.36 23.77 -6.12
CA ASN A 251 -12.23 22.97 -6.96
C ASN A 251 -13.58 22.79 -6.24
N PRO A 252 -14.59 22.16 -6.83
CA PRO A 252 -15.93 22.06 -6.23
C PRO A 252 -15.97 21.43 -4.84
N ARG A 253 -14.98 20.62 -4.47
CA ARG A 253 -14.97 19.91 -3.19
C ARG A 253 -13.78 20.25 -2.29
N THR A 254 -12.72 20.86 -2.83
CA THR A 254 -11.47 21.05 -2.09
C THR A 254 -10.96 22.48 -2.20
N TRP A 255 -10.54 23.01 -1.07
CA TRP A 255 -9.74 24.22 -0.96
C TRP A 255 -8.38 23.85 -0.37
N GLN A 256 -7.33 24.29 -1.02
CA GLN A 256 -5.96 24.02 -0.58
C GLN A 256 -5.11 25.26 -0.75
N THR A 257 -4.29 25.56 0.23
CA THR A 257 -3.28 26.61 0.16
C THR A 257 -1.96 26.09 0.72
N SER A 258 -0.88 26.52 0.10
CA SER A 258 0.46 26.16 0.58
C SER A 258 1.43 27.31 0.46
N LEU A 259 2.49 27.24 1.27
CA LEU A 259 3.58 28.17 1.31
C LEU A 259 4.87 27.39 1.43
N SER A 260 5.89 27.72 0.62
CA SER A 260 7.22 27.11 0.76
C SER A 260 8.34 28.11 0.44
N LYS A 261 9.46 28.01 1.19
CA LYS A 261 10.66 28.82 0.97
C LYS A 261 11.91 28.08 1.41
N GLY A 262 12.97 28.17 0.61
CA GLY A 262 14.32 27.76 0.97
C GLY A 262 15.17 28.97 1.39
N LEU A 263 15.52 29.03 2.66
CA LEU A 263 16.28 30.10 3.29
C LEU A 263 17.77 29.72 3.34
N ASP A 264 18.59 30.48 2.68
CA ASP A 264 20.04 30.44 2.88
C ASP A 264 20.36 31.10 4.22
N LEU A 265 20.91 30.34 5.17
CA LEU A 265 21.27 30.84 6.50
C LEU A 265 22.58 31.65 6.52
N GLN A 266 23.18 31.88 5.35
CA GLN A 266 24.38 32.63 5.11
C GLN A 266 25.62 32.12 5.90
N LYS A 267 26.82 32.61 5.56
CA LYS A 267 28.08 32.26 6.23
C LYS A 267 28.37 30.75 6.33
N GLY A 268 27.94 29.96 5.36
CA GLY A 268 28.16 28.51 5.36
C GLY A 268 27.35 27.72 6.41
N ARG A 269 26.27 28.30 6.93
CA ARG A 269 25.40 27.65 7.92
C ARG A 269 24.35 26.73 7.28
N GLY A 270 24.39 26.53 5.95
CA GLY A 270 23.48 25.68 5.24
C GLY A 270 22.17 26.34 4.82
N VAL A 271 21.23 25.53 4.37
CA VAL A 271 19.92 25.95 3.87
C VAL A 271 18.82 25.32 4.71
N LEU A 272 17.83 26.13 5.07
CA LEU A 272 16.62 25.69 5.76
C LEU A 272 15.41 25.86 4.81
N ASN A 273 14.76 24.75 4.46
CA ASN A 273 13.49 24.77 3.74
C ASN A 273 12.33 24.67 4.72
N ILE A 274 11.34 25.52 4.50
CA ILE A 274 10.10 25.57 5.28
C ILE A 274 8.94 25.42 4.32
N GLY A 275 8.05 24.48 4.59
CA GLY A 275 6.78 24.29 3.89
C GLY A 275 5.62 24.28 4.87
N ALA A 276 4.52 24.90 4.51
CA ALA A 276 3.25 24.84 5.25
C ALA A 276 2.10 24.63 4.27
N GLU A 277 1.13 23.84 4.66
CA GLU A 277 -0.06 23.56 3.85
C GLU A 277 -1.31 23.49 4.72
N TRP A 278 -2.41 23.99 4.16
CA TRP A 278 -3.75 23.76 4.65
C TRP A 278 -4.63 23.28 3.50
N ALA A 279 -5.39 22.20 3.72
CA ALA A 279 -6.37 21.71 2.77
C ALA A 279 -7.64 21.27 3.51
N ARG A 280 -8.79 21.55 2.90
CA ARG A 280 -10.09 21.06 3.34
C ARG A 280 -10.86 20.54 2.14
N ALA A 281 -11.35 19.31 2.25
CA ALA A 281 -12.21 18.69 1.25
C ALA A 281 -13.55 18.28 1.86
N THR A 282 -14.60 18.30 1.04
CA THR A 282 -15.94 17.79 1.38
C THR A 282 -16.32 16.69 0.39
N LYS A 283 -17.02 15.68 0.82
CA LYS A 283 -17.45 14.57 -0.05
C LYS A 283 -18.48 15.02 -1.08
N LYS A 284 -19.41 15.85 -0.64
CA LYS A 284 -20.47 16.43 -1.47
C LYS A 284 -20.60 17.94 -1.19
N LEU A 285 -20.73 18.75 -2.24
CA LEU A 285 -20.89 20.20 -2.08
C LEU A 285 -22.23 20.55 -1.40
N VAL A 286 -23.28 19.83 -1.76
CA VAL A 286 -24.63 20.06 -1.23
C VAL A 286 -24.85 19.51 0.18
N SER A 287 -23.92 18.65 0.65
CA SER A 287 -23.95 18.04 1.99
C SER A 287 -22.55 18.02 2.55
N PRO A 288 -22.04 19.14 3.09
CA PRO A 288 -20.66 19.30 3.51
C PRO A 288 -20.34 18.65 4.86
N TYR A 289 -21.23 17.83 5.38
CA TYR A 289 -21.12 17.20 6.69
C TYR A 289 -20.07 16.11 6.75
N GLU A 290 -19.69 15.55 5.59
CA GLU A 290 -18.55 14.66 5.46
C GLU A 290 -17.37 15.44 4.87
N SER A 291 -16.33 15.68 5.69
CA SER A 291 -15.20 16.51 5.32
C SER A 291 -13.89 15.97 5.86
N TYR A 292 -12.80 16.22 5.14
CA TYR A 292 -11.43 15.94 5.58
C TYR A 292 -10.62 17.24 5.63
N THR A 293 -9.82 17.41 6.67
CA THR A 293 -8.92 18.57 6.82
C THR A 293 -7.49 18.08 7.00
N ARG A 294 -6.54 18.76 6.34
CA ARG A 294 -5.10 18.54 6.46
C ARG A 294 -4.41 19.86 6.78
N ARG A 295 -3.51 19.85 7.77
CA ARG A 295 -2.67 20.99 8.17
C ARG A 295 -1.25 20.48 8.32
N GLY A 296 -0.42 20.75 7.32
CA GLY A 296 0.94 20.23 7.26
C GLY A 296 1.99 21.31 7.48
N ILE A 297 3.09 20.92 8.13
CA ILE A 297 4.32 21.69 8.17
C ILE A 297 5.48 20.77 7.85
N THR A 298 6.47 21.27 7.10
CA THR A 298 7.68 20.53 6.74
C THR A 298 8.87 21.44 6.94
N LEU A 299 9.90 20.94 7.57
CA LEU A 299 11.19 21.58 7.79
C LEU A 299 12.28 20.66 7.28
N THR A 300 13.20 21.16 6.45
CA THR A 300 14.34 20.39 5.98
C THR A 300 15.59 21.28 6.06
N TYR A 301 16.59 20.81 6.77
CA TYR A 301 17.89 21.47 6.89
C TYR A 301 18.94 20.65 6.14
N SER A 302 19.79 21.32 5.37
CA SER A 302 20.93 20.71 4.71
C SER A 302 22.17 21.57 4.81
N ASN A 303 23.31 20.96 5.10
CA ASN A 303 24.60 21.63 5.15
C ASN A 303 25.74 20.66 4.84
N THR A 304 26.88 21.21 4.39
CA THR A 304 28.13 20.47 4.21
C THR A 304 29.19 21.10 5.11
N PHE A 305 29.75 20.28 6.01
CA PHE A 305 30.77 20.71 6.96
C PHE A 305 32.14 20.20 6.53
N ALA A 306 33.17 21.05 6.69
CA ALA A 306 34.55 20.69 6.42
C ALA A 306 34.79 20.04 5.04
N ASP A 307 34.00 20.42 4.04
CA ASP A 307 34.02 19.90 2.66
C ASP A 307 33.97 18.37 2.55
N ALA A 308 33.61 17.67 3.64
CA ALA A 308 33.63 16.21 3.71
C ALA A 308 32.34 15.59 4.32
N PHE A 309 31.62 16.33 5.16
CA PHE A 309 30.47 15.83 5.85
C PHE A 309 29.18 16.52 5.35
N ARG A 310 28.36 15.81 4.64
CA ARG A 310 27.03 16.27 4.26
C ARG A 310 26.04 15.84 5.34
N PHE A 311 25.36 16.79 5.94
CA PHE A 311 24.32 16.56 6.92
C PHE A 311 22.98 17.05 6.40
N GLU A 312 21.99 16.21 6.48
CA GLU A 312 20.60 16.53 6.19
C GLU A 312 19.74 16.12 7.38
N ALA A 313 18.79 16.97 7.76
CA ALA A 313 17.78 16.64 8.75
C ALA A 313 16.42 17.17 8.30
N GLY A 314 15.40 16.36 8.44
CA GLY A 314 14.05 16.70 8.08
C GLY A 314 13.10 16.45 9.25
N ALA A 315 12.06 17.28 9.35
CA ALA A 315 10.92 17.05 10.22
C ALA A 315 9.65 17.49 9.49
N SER A 316 8.61 16.67 9.55
CA SER A 316 7.29 17.05 9.05
C SER A 316 6.21 16.61 10.01
N GLY A 317 5.17 17.42 10.11
CA GLY A 317 3.98 17.12 10.88
C GLY A 317 2.73 17.42 10.06
N ASN A 318 1.76 16.54 10.17
CA ASN A 318 0.41 16.75 9.66
C ASN A 318 -0.58 16.61 10.80
N LEU A 319 -1.46 17.58 10.95
CA LEU A 319 -2.63 17.50 11.81
C LEU A 319 -3.85 17.43 10.91
N GLY A 320 -4.51 16.28 10.87
CA GLY A 320 -5.57 16.00 9.95
C GLY A 320 -6.70 15.18 10.55
N GLY A 321 -7.68 14.94 9.72
CA GLY A 321 -8.75 14.05 10.09
C GLY A 321 -10.04 14.26 9.31
N MET A 322 -10.92 13.30 9.45
CA MET A 322 -12.23 13.27 8.83
C MET A 322 -13.30 13.55 9.86
N ASN A 323 -14.25 14.37 9.50
CA ASN A 323 -15.52 14.52 10.18
C ASN A 323 -16.61 14.03 9.24
N SER A 324 -17.35 13.03 9.68
CA SER A 324 -18.52 12.50 8.97
C SER A 324 -19.68 12.52 9.96
N GLU A 325 -20.60 13.46 9.74
CA GLU A 325 -21.81 13.65 10.54
C GLU A 325 -23.01 13.45 9.61
N ASP A 326 -24.12 12.99 10.17
CA ASP A 326 -25.38 12.99 9.44
C ASP A 326 -25.87 14.42 9.23
N ASP A 327 -26.75 14.60 8.25
CA ASP A 327 -27.44 15.87 8.03
C ASP A 327 -28.10 16.28 9.35
N PRO A 328 -27.85 17.50 9.85
CA PRO A 328 -28.49 17.98 11.07
C PRO A 328 -30.02 17.90 11.04
N ASP A 329 -30.62 18.02 9.84
CA ASP A 329 -32.07 17.89 9.67
C ASP A 329 -32.56 16.44 9.77
N ALA A 330 -31.68 15.46 9.75
CA ALA A 330 -32.00 14.04 10.00
C ALA A 330 -32.19 13.74 11.51
N PHE A 331 -31.69 14.60 12.38
CA PHE A 331 -31.77 14.47 13.86
C PHE A 331 -31.25 13.14 14.41
N SER A 332 -30.38 12.43 13.66
CA SER A 332 -29.88 11.13 14.07
C SER A 332 -28.84 11.22 15.22
N GLY A 333 -28.09 12.30 15.27
CA GLY A 333 -26.98 12.49 16.20
C GLY A 333 -25.79 11.54 16.00
N GLU A 334 -25.77 10.79 14.91
CA GLU A 334 -24.69 9.88 14.56
C GLU A 334 -23.53 10.63 13.92
N PHE A 335 -22.30 10.12 14.18
CA PHE A 335 -21.11 10.67 13.55
C PHE A 335 -19.97 9.63 13.50
N THR A 336 -18.99 9.90 12.65
CA THR A 336 -17.66 9.29 12.71
C THR A 336 -16.63 10.40 12.59
N LYS A 337 -15.84 10.60 13.65
CA LYS A 337 -14.73 11.55 13.68
C LYS A 337 -13.42 10.79 13.67
N VAL A 338 -12.56 11.10 12.72
CA VAL A 338 -11.25 10.47 12.60
C VAL A 338 -10.18 11.53 12.79
N ARG A 339 -9.31 11.33 13.75
CA ARG A 339 -8.04 12.05 13.84
C ARG A 339 -7.02 11.28 13.03
N ASP A 340 -6.32 11.95 12.12
CA ASP A 340 -5.31 11.39 11.23
C ASP A 340 -4.07 12.29 11.28
N ASN A 341 -3.31 12.16 12.36
CA ASN A 341 -2.07 12.90 12.55
C ASN A 341 -0.88 12.06 12.16
N ALA A 342 0.12 12.70 11.55
CA ALA A 342 1.36 12.03 11.17
C ALA A 342 2.56 12.93 11.44
N PHE A 343 3.59 12.39 12.08
CA PHE A 343 4.83 13.08 12.36
C PHE A 343 6.00 12.24 11.89
N ARG A 344 6.93 12.88 11.19
CA ARG A 344 8.11 12.22 10.62
C ARG A 344 9.33 13.04 10.94
N ALA A 345 10.43 12.37 11.26
CA ALA A 345 11.72 13.01 11.36
C ALA A 345 12.79 12.07 10.79
N ASN A 346 13.80 12.64 10.16
CA ASN A 346 14.93 11.93 9.63
C ASN A 346 16.21 12.73 9.79
N SER A 347 17.31 12.02 9.84
CA SER A 347 18.64 12.60 9.73
C SER A 347 19.54 11.71 8.89
N SER A 348 20.39 12.29 8.09
CA SER A 348 21.38 11.62 7.27
C SER A 348 22.71 12.33 7.39
N LEU A 349 23.76 11.60 7.72
CA LEU A 349 25.13 12.08 7.75
C LEU A 349 25.95 11.27 6.75
N THR A 350 26.41 11.90 5.69
CA THR A 350 27.28 11.29 4.69
C THR A 350 28.69 11.83 4.80
N TRP A 351 29.64 10.95 5.04
CA TRP A 351 31.07 11.26 5.04
C TRP A 351 31.65 10.96 3.66
N LEU A 352 32.05 12.00 2.94
CA LEU A 352 32.67 11.98 1.62
C LEU A 352 34.17 11.70 1.78
N LEU A 353 34.55 10.45 1.69
CA LEU A 353 35.95 10.02 1.89
C LEU A 353 36.75 10.13 0.59
N ASN A 354 36.18 9.77 -0.54
CA ASN A 354 36.83 9.66 -1.86
C ASN A 354 38.21 8.97 -1.76
N ARG A 355 38.25 7.83 -1.00
CA ARG A 355 39.47 7.02 -0.81
C ARG A 355 39.41 5.77 -1.64
N PRO A 356 40.54 5.13 -1.95
CA PRO A 356 40.57 3.87 -2.71
C PRO A 356 39.75 2.73 -2.08
N TRP A 357 39.54 2.76 -0.77
CA TRP A 357 38.79 1.76 -0.03
C TRP A 357 37.34 2.16 0.30
N ALA A 358 36.98 3.43 0.20
CA ALA A 358 35.60 3.89 0.38
C ALA A 358 35.40 5.25 -0.30
N THR A 359 34.34 5.38 -1.09
CA THR A 359 33.93 6.68 -1.65
C THR A 359 33.18 7.48 -0.61
N ASN A 360 32.19 6.87 0.04
CA ASN A 360 31.49 7.49 1.15
C ASN A 360 30.98 6.44 2.16
N LEU A 361 30.71 6.94 3.35
CA LEU A 361 29.99 6.25 4.42
C LEU A 361 28.80 7.11 4.78
N ALA A 362 27.63 6.49 4.97
CA ALA A 362 26.46 7.22 5.40
C ALA A 362 25.78 6.54 6.59
N LEU A 363 25.28 7.37 7.50
CA LEU A 363 24.48 6.97 8.65
C LEU A 363 23.14 7.68 8.52
N ASP A 364 22.06 6.90 8.42
CA ASP A 364 20.71 7.43 8.37
C ASP A 364 19.91 6.96 9.58
N ALA A 365 19.04 7.81 10.08
CA ALA A 365 18.08 7.48 11.12
C ALA A 365 16.75 8.17 10.81
N SER A 366 15.64 7.47 11.09
CA SER A 366 14.33 8.03 10.89
C SER A 366 13.30 7.50 11.88
N VAL A 367 12.27 8.29 12.10
CA VAL A 367 11.08 7.93 12.85
C VAL A 367 9.83 8.40 12.10
N ASN A 368 8.82 7.55 12.07
CA ASN A 368 7.47 7.87 11.63
C ASN A 368 6.51 7.53 12.75
N TYR A 369 5.62 8.46 13.09
CA TYR A 369 4.57 8.29 14.08
C TYR A 369 3.24 8.66 13.45
N ALA A 370 2.32 7.71 13.39
CA ALA A 370 0.96 7.91 12.92
C ALA A 370 -0.01 7.79 14.11
N ASP A 371 -0.74 8.86 14.41
CA ASP A 371 -1.73 8.93 15.49
C ASP A 371 -3.12 8.97 14.88
N ASN A 372 -3.71 7.79 14.75
CA ASN A 372 -5.02 7.58 14.15
C ASN A 372 -6.03 7.22 15.25
N LEU A 373 -7.04 8.05 15.41
CA LEU A 373 -8.15 7.79 16.32
C LEU A 373 -9.47 7.90 15.56
N SER A 374 -10.24 6.83 15.56
CA SER A 374 -11.60 6.82 15.03
C SER A 374 -12.59 6.79 16.21
N HIS A 375 -13.47 7.78 16.28
CA HIS A 375 -14.57 7.84 17.22
C HIS A 375 -15.89 7.79 16.44
N ALA A 376 -16.63 6.69 16.61
CA ALA A 376 -17.90 6.46 15.94
C ALA A 376 -19.03 6.42 16.97
N ARG A 377 -20.00 7.32 16.83
CA ARG A 377 -21.25 7.31 17.60
C ARG A 377 -22.35 6.71 16.74
N ARG A 378 -23.03 5.70 17.25
CA ARG A 378 -24.13 5.02 16.57
C ARG A 378 -25.36 4.99 17.44
N PHE A 379 -26.51 5.23 16.84
CA PHE A 379 -27.80 5.10 17.48
C PHE A 379 -28.30 3.66 17.37
N ASN A 380 -28.60 3.06 18.49
CA ASN A 380 -29.08 1.69 18.57
C ASN A 380 -30.54 1.70 19.04
N THR A 381 -31.37 0.92 18.35
CA THR A 381 -32.77 0.70 18.68
C THR A 381 -32.98 -0.77 19.02
N PHE A 382 -33.98 -1.05 19.85
CA PHE A 382 -34.29 -2.39 20.29
C PHE A 382 -33.13 -3.06 21.04
N GLY A 383 -32.67 -2.39 22.10
CA GLY A 383 -31.65 -2.89 23.00
C GLY A 383 -31.96 -4.33 23.39
N SER A 384 -31.04 -5.24 23.14
CA SER A 384 -31.10 -6.64 23.57
C SER A 384 -30.12 -6.88 24.70
N ASN A 385 -30.37 -7.92 25.50
CA ASN A 385 -29.37 -8.37 26.42
C ASN A 385 -28.17 -8.93 25.65
N GLN A 386 -26.98 -8.68 26.17
CA GLN A 386 -25.73 -9.15 25.59
C GLN A 386 -24.83 -9.73 26.68
N PRO A 387 -23.89 -10.64 26.33
CA PRO A 387 -22.88 -11.08 27.29
C PRO A 387 -22.10 -9.91 27.85
N ALA A 388 -21.78 -10.00 29.16
CA ALA A 388 -20.97 -9.00 29.81
C ALA A 388 -19.59 -8.85 29.10
N VAL A 389 -19.14 -7.63 28.90
CA VAL A 389 -17.85 -7.34 28.23
C VAL A 389 -16.63 -7.94 28.96
N HIS A 390 -16.78 -8.27 30.26
CA HIS A 390 -15.76 -8.93 31.08
C HIS A 390 -15.76 -10.46 30.94
N ALA A 391 -16.73 -11.05 30.21
CA ALA A 391 -16.76 -12.50 29.92
C ALA A 391 -15.66 -12.87 28.92
N VAL A 392 -14.41 -12.85 29.36
CA VAL A 392 -13.20 -13.12 28.56
C VAL A 392 -12.64 -14.52 28.74
N SER A 393 -13.26 -15.33 29.62
CA SER A 393 -12.94 -16.74 29.82
C SER A 393 -14.13 -17.62 29.48
N GLU A 394 -13.86 -18.92 29.28
CA GLU A 394 -14.91 -19.90 29.13
C GLU A 394 -15.78 -19.97 30.38
N GLY A 395 -17.10 -20.07 30.20
CA GLY A 395 -18.05 -20.16 31.29
C GLY A 395 -19.41 -19.53 31.03
N TYR A 396 -20.27 -19.58 32.03
CA TYR A 396 -21.63 -19.04 31.98
C TYR A 396 -21.70 -17.68 32.64
N TRP A 397 -22.30 -16.71 31.94
CA TRP A 397 -22.34 -15.32 32.34
C TRP A 397 -23.75 -14.76 32.24
N LEU A 398 -24.15 -13.98 33.25
CA LEU A 398 -25.37 -13.20 33.16
C LEU A 398 -25.19 -12.07 32.16
N ALA A 399 -26.18 -11.89 31.29
CA ALA A 399 -26.15 -10.82 30.29
C ALA A 399 -26.34 -9.45 30.91
N ASP A 400 -25.67 -8.45 30.37
CA ASP A 400 -25.92 -7.05 30.67
C ASP A 400 -27.25 -6.63 30.01
N ARG A 401 -28.05 -5.82 30.72
CA ARG A 401 -29.29 -5.26 30.21
C ARG A 401 -29.00 -3.95 29.48
N LEU A 402 -29.45 -3.85 28.23
CA LEU A 402 -29.32 -2.63 27.44
C LEU A 402 -30.62 -1.80 27.47
N PRO A 403 -30.56 -0.47 27.46
CA PRO A 403 -31.73 0.38 27.23
C PRO A 403 -32.38 0.04 25.87
N LEU A 404 -33.69 0.32 25.71
CA LEU A 404 -34.40 0.13 24.45
C LEU A 404 -33.80 0.96 23.31
N THR A 405 -33.32 2.13 23.62
CA THR A 405 -32.63 3.04 22.68
C THR A 405 -31.43 3.67 23.39
N TYR A 406 -30.31 3.71 22.71
CA TYR A 406 -29.09 4.32 23.26
C TYR A 406 -28.12 4.70 22.15
N TYR A 407 -27.18 5.59 22.47
CA TYR A 407 -26.02 5.84 21.66
C TYR A 407 -24.84 5.04 22.19
N SER A 408 -24.10 4.40 21.31
CA SER A 408 -22.82 3.77 21.62
C SER A 408 -21.68 4.53 20.97
N ASP A 409 -20.63 4.79 21.75
CA ASP A 409 -19.42 5.49 21.31
C ASP A 409 -18.26 4.49 21.22
N GLN A 410 -17.97 4.05 20.02
CA GLN A 410 -16.85 3.14 19.74
C GLN A 410 -15.61 3.95 19.39
N ILE A 411 -14.51 3.63 20.03
CA ILE A 411 -13.21 4.25 19.78
C ILE A 411 -12.20 3.20 19.31
N THR A 412 -11.46 3.54 18.26
CA THR A 412 -10.26 2.81 17.82
C THR A 412 -9.10 3.77 17.85
N ASP A 413 -8.19 3.61 18.80
CA ASP A 413 -7.00 4.44 18.98
C ASP A 413 -5.77 3.64 18.55
N SER A 414 -5.21 3.99 17.39
CA SER A 414 -4.02 3.35 16.79
C SER A 414 -2.89 4.37 16.71
N LYS A 415 -1.77 4.08 17.35
CA LYS A 415 -0.59 4.93 17.38
C LYS A 415 0.61 4.12 16.88
N GLU A 416 0.80 4.13 15.57
CA GLU A 416 1.87 3.37 14.94
C GLU A 416 3.20 4.12 15.01
N LEU A 417 4.25 3.42 15.42
CA LEU A 417 5.61 3.93 15.52
C LEU A 417 6.54 3.06 14.67
N ASP A 418 7.23 3.71 13.74
CA ASP A 418 8.25 3.09 12.91
C ASP A 418 9.60 3.77 13.16
N PHE A 419 10.60 3.01 13.55
CA PHE A 419 11.97 3.46 13.68
C PHE A 419 12.83 2.78 12.61
N ALA A 420 13.78 3.51 12.05
CA ALA A 420 14.80 2.93 11.20
C ALA A 420 16.15 3.58 11.46
N ALA A 421 17.21 2.75 11.41
CA ALA A 421 18.59 3.21 11.38
C ALA A 421 19.34 2.38 10.34
N SER A 422 20.24 3.03 9.57
CA SER A 422 21.06 2.34 8.59
C SER A 422 22.46 2.88 8.54
N PHE A 423 23.42 1.98 8.34
CA PHE A 423 24.79 2.29 7.97
C PHE A 423 25.04 1.81 6.55
N LYS A 424 25.53 2.70 5.69
CA LYS A 424 25.77 2.45 4.28
C LYS A 424 27.23 2.68 3.93
N TYR A 425 27.79 1.78 3.18
CA TYR A 425 29.13 1.86 2.59
C TYR A 425 28.99 1.91 1.07
N THR A 426 29.70 2.85 0.44
CA THR A 426 29.75 2.97 -1.02
C THR A 426 31.20 3.03 -1.48
N LEU A 427 31.53 2.24 -2.49
CA LEU A 427 32.80 2.23 -3.15
C LEU A 427 32.64 2.34 -4.65
N ASN A 428 33.02 3.48 -5.21
CA ASN A 428 33.04 3.71 -6.65
C ASN A 428 34.48 3.52 -7.14
N ARG A 429 34.64 2.69 -8.19
CA ARG A 429 35.92 2.47 -8.84
C ARG A 429 35.76 2.57 -10.37
N ARG A 430 36.82 3.03 -10.99
CA ARG A 430 36.93 3.06 -12.45
C ARG A 430 38.26 2.47 -12.86
N TRP A 431 38.24 1.60 -13.87
CA TRP A 431 39.42 1.02 -14.51
C TRP A 431 39.25 1.21 -16.00
N ASP A 432 39.93 2.18 -16.57
CA ASP A 432 39.74 2.57 -17.96
C ASP A 432 38.26 2.91 -18.23
N GLU A 433 37.57 2.17 -19.09
CA GLU A 433 36.14 2.33 -19.37
C GLU A 433 35.20 1.54 -18.44
N TRP A 434 35.75 0.63 -17.63
CA TRP A 434 34.97 -0.12 -16.65
C TRP A 434 34.61 0.76 -15.46
N LYS A 435 33.36 0.67 -15.02
CA LYS A 435 32.89 1.34 -13.81
C LYS A 435 32.28 0.31 -12.87
N SER A 436 32.60 0.42 -11.58
CA SER A 436 32.09 -0.41 -10.50
C SER A 436 31.57 0.48 -9.38
N ASN A 437 30.37 0.21 -8.92
CA ASN A 437 29.75 0.89 -7.79
C ASN A 437 29.21 -0.16 -6.83
N LEU A 438 30.01 -0.49 -5.82
CA LEU A 438 29.63 -1.39 -4.73
C LEU A 438 28.91 -0.61 -3.64
N LYS A 439 27.72 -1.04 -3.28
CA LYS A 439 26.95 -0.60 -2.13
C LYS A 439 26.76 -1.75 -1.16
N ALA A 440 27.02 -1.52 0.13
CA ALA A 440 26.72 -2.49 1.17
C ALA A 440 26.16 -1.76 2.39
N GLY A 441 25.32 -2.43 3.17
CA GLY A 441 24.78 -1.78 4.35
C GLY A 441 24.11 -2.74 5.32
N VAL A 442 23.92 -2.20 6.51
CA VAL A 442 23.18 -2.79 7.63
C VAL A 442 22.01 -1.88 7.92
N GLN A 443 20.82 -2.45 8.08
CA GLN A 443 19.62 -1.70 8.45
C GLN A 443 18.95 -2.37 9.64
N TRP A 444 18.50 -1.57 10.58
CA TRP A 444 17.60 -1.97 11.64
C TRP A 444 16.30 -1.18 11.50
N LYS A 445 15.17 -1.88 11.63
CA LYS A 445 13.84 -1.29 11.66
C LYS A 445 13.07 -1.85 12.84
N ALA A 446 12.24 -1.03 13.47
CA ALA A 446 11.32 -1.46 14.50
C ALA A 446 9.94 -0.87 14.23
N ASN A 447 8.90 -1.69 14.25
CA ASN A 447 7.52 -1.30 14.05
C ASN A 447 6.71 -1.69 15.29
N GLY A 448 5.87 -0.81 15.79
CA GLY A 448 5.03 -1.07 16.95
C GLY A 448 3.79 -0.19 16.98
N ASN A 449 2.83 -0.54 17.83
CA ASN A 449 1.62 0.25 18.05
C ASN A 449 1.46 0.49 19.56
N VAL A 450 1.37 1.75 19.94
CA VAL A 450 1.24 2.19 21.34
C VAL A 450 -0.13 2.83 21.62
N GLY A 451 -1.11 2.59 20.75
CA GLY A 451 -2.47 3.05 20.92
C GLY A 451 -3.25 2.29 21.99
N ALA A 452 -4.29 2.90 22.55
CA ALA A 452 -5.18 2.25 23.49
C ALA A 452 -6.00 1.11 22.87
N GLY A 453 -6.02 1.03 21.51
CA GLY A 453 -6.71 -0.03 20.80
C GLY A 453 -8.20 0.23 20.58
N GLU A 454 -8.98 -0.85 20.57
CA GLU A 454 -10.42 -0.80 20.37
C GLU A 454 -11.14 -0.84 21.71
N TYR A 455 -12.01 0.15 21.97
CA TYR A 455 -12.83 0.20 23.18
C TYR A 455 -14.10 1.03 22.97
N TYR A 456 -15.05 0.94 23.88
CA TYR A 456 -16.21 1.81 23.97
C TYR A 456 -16.06 2.76 25.17
N GLU A 457 -16.53 4.01 25.03
CA GLU A 457 -16.53 4.98 26.16
C GLU A 457 -17.31 4.42 27.34
N ASP A 458 -18.50 3.86 27.08
CA ASP A 458 -19.25 3.07 28.04
C ASP A 458 -19.29 1.61 27.62
N PRO A 459 -18.50 0.73 28.25
CA PRO A 459 -18.49 -0.69 27.90
C PRO A 459 -19.85 -1.38 28.09
N ALA A 460 -20.73 -0.88 28.94
CA ALA A 460 -22.08 -1.42 29.14
C ALA A 460 -22.96 -1.20 27.90
N LEU A 461 -22.65 -0.20 27.07
CA LEU A 461 -23.37 0.12 25.83
C LEU A 461 -22.64 -0.40 24.58
N ALA A 462 -21.67 -1.28 24.74
CA ALA A 462 -20.92 -1.84 23.63
C ALA A 462 -21.79 -2.72 22.73
N ALA A 463 -21.38 -2.90 21.49
CA ALA A 463 -22.02 -3.83 20.56
C ALA A 463 -21.91 -5.29 21.04
N ASN A 464 -22.89 -6.12 20.66
CA ASN A 464 -22.90 -7.52 21.01
C ASN A 464 -21.60 -8.25 20.59
N GLY A 465 -21.07 -9.07 21.50
CA GLY A 465 -19.83 -9.81 21.28
C GLY A 465 -18.53 -8.98 21.39
N TYR A 466 -18.64 -7.69 21.74
CA TYR A 466 -17.48 -6.84 21.94
C TYR A 466 -16.64 -7.27 23.14
N ARG A 467 -15.32 -7.22 22.97
CA ARG A 467 -14.31 -7.33 24.04
C ARG A 467 -13.20 -6.31 23.77
N PRO A 468 -12.63 -5.66 24.80
CA PRO A 468 -11.55 -4.68 24.59
C PRO A 468 -10.28 -5.35 24.06
N ARG A 469 -9.51 -4.59 23.25
CA ARG A 469 -8.25 -5.05 22.68
C ARG A 469 -7.21 -3.93 22.74
N PRO A 470 -6.44 -3.83 23.84
CA PRO A 470 -5.34 -2.89 23.93
C PRO A 470 -4.23 -3.23 22.91
N TYR A 471 -3.74 -2.23 22.17
CA TYR A 471 -2.62 -2.44 21.24
C TYR A 471 -1.26 -2.40 21.95
N THR A 472 -1.21 -1.80 23.13
CA THR A 472 -0.02 -1.78 24.00
C THR A 472 0.44 -3.15 24.50
N ASP A 473 -0.42 -4.16 24.42
CA ASP A 473 -0.11 -5.53 24.88
C ASP A 473 0.82 -6.27 23.91
N TYR A 474 1.08 -5.70 22.71
CA TYR A 474 1.85 -6.34 21.67
C TYR A 474 3.25 -5.73 21.56
N PRO A 475 4.31 -6.56 21.51
CA PRO A 475 5.69 -6.08 21.43
C PRO A 475 6.01 -5.51 20.06
N PHE A 476 7.06 -4.68 20.00
CA PHE A 476 7.61 -4.21 18.74
C PHE A 476 8.19 -5.36 17.92
N MET A 477 7.97 -5.30 16.62
CA MET A 477 8.62 -6.15 15.65
C MET A 477 9.93 -5.50 15.19
N HIS A 478 11.03 -6.21 15.32
CA HIS A 478 12.36 -5.76 14.89
C HIS A 478 12.79 -6.50 13.62
N ASN A 479 13.34 -5.79 12.65
CA ASN A 479 13.92 -6.35 11.43
C ASN A 479 15.36 -5.86 11.28
N VAL A 480 16.30 -6.78 11.28
CA VAL A 480 17.72 -6.52 10.97
C VAL A 480 18.03 -7.05 9.58
N SER A 481 18.57 -6.21 8.74
CA SER A 481 18.86 -6.55 7.35
C SER A 481 20.31 -6.24 7.00
N LEU A 482 20.88 -7.11 6.17
CA LEU A 482 22.17 -6.94 5.53
C LEU A 482 21.97 -6.95 4.03
N TYR A 483 22.62 -6.05 3.30
CA TYR A 483 22.58 -6.07 1.85
C TYR A 483 23.92 -5.70 1.23
N ALA A 484 24.14 -6.20 0.02
CA ALA A 484 25.20 -5.76 -0.87
C ALA A 484 24.71 -5.78 -2.30
N GLU A 485 25.13 -4.81 -3.09
CA GLU A 485 24.78 -4.63 -4.49
C GLU A 485 25.97 -4.07 -5.25
N GLU A 486 26.31 -4.71 -6.36
CA GLU A 486 27.34 -4.26 -7.30
C GLU A 486 26.68 -3.80 -8.58
N ASP A 487 26.97 -2.57 -9.02
CA ASP A 487 26.62 -2.02 -10.32
C ASP A 487 27.89 -1.93 -11.16
N LEU A 488 28.00 -2.81 -12.15
CA LEU A 488 29.16 -2.95 -13.00
C LEU A 488 28.84 -2.52 -14.42
N THR A 489 29.55 -1.54 -14.94
CA THR A 489 29.48 -1.14 -16.35
C THR A 489 30.69 -1.71 -17.11
N ILE A 490 30.41 -2.49 -18.15
CA ILE A 490 31.37 -3.25 -18.96
C ILE A 490 31.34 -2.73 -20.40
N PRO A 491 32.45 -2.22 -20.93
CA PRO A 491 32.57 -1.90 -22.36
C PRO A 491 32.69 -3.19 -23.18
N LEU A 492 31.91 -3.33 -24.24
CA LEU A 492 31.87 -4.51 -25.10
C LEU A 492 31.94 -4.10 -26.57
N GLY A 493 33.16 -3.88 -27.09
CA GLY A 493 33.36 -3.66 -28.53
C GLY A 493 32.53 -2.55 -29.17
N GLY A 494 32.50 -1.38 -28.57
CA GLY A 494 31.68 -0.23 -29.01
C GLY A 494 30.27 -0.18 -28.45
N THR A 495 29.86 -1.21 -27.69
CA THR A 495 28.62 -1.25 -26.91
C THR A 495 28.89 -1.20 -25.39
N ARG A 496 27.88 -1.03 -24.56
CA ARG A 496 28.04 -0.96 -23.11
C ARG A 496 27.00 -1.83 -22.41
N LEU A 497 27.48 -2.75 -21.59
CA LEU A 497 26.63 -3.57 -20.71
C LEU A 497 26.73 -3.06 -19.28
N GLN A 498 25.62 -2.69 -18.66
CA GLN A 498 25.50 -2.40 -17.25
C GLN A 498 24.82 -3.59 -16.57
N LEU A 499 25.42 -4.11 -15.51
CA LEU A 499 24.92 -5.26 -14.73
C LEU A 499 24.84 -4.85 -13.27
N VAL A 500 23.64 -4.92 -12.68
CA VAL A 500 23.42 -4.68 -11.27
C VAL A 500 23.02 -5.99 -10.61
N ALA A 501 23.82 -6.46 -9.68
CA ALA A 501 23.55 -7.70 -8.95
C ALA A 501 23.58 -7.45 -7.44
N GLY A 502 22.54 -7.84 -6.73
CA GLY A 502 22.39 -7.58 -5.32
C GLY A 502 21.81 -8.75 -4.54
N LEU A 503 22.15 -8.78 -3.27
CA LEU A 503 21.67 -9.77 -2.31
C LEU A 503 21.25 -9.08 -1.03
N ARG A 504 20.06 -9.41 -0.53
CA ARG A 504 19.54 -8.93 0.75
C ARG A 504 19.18 -10.08 1.65
N PHE A 505 19.66 -10.03 2.87
CA PHE A 505 19.27 -10.91 3.98
C PHE A 505 18.44 -10.11 4.97
N GLU A 506 17.35 -10.67 5.47
CA GLU A 506 16.51 -10.07 6.51
C GLU A 506 16.24 -11.09 7.60
N ASN A 507 16.28 -10.62 8.84
CA ASN A 507 15.91 -11.40 10.02
C ASN A 507 14.91 -10.60 10.86
N VAL A 508 13.72 -11.15 11.05
CA VAL A 508 12.67 -10.53 11.86
C VAL A 508 12.60 -11.21 13.21
N TYR A 509 12.53 -10.39 14.24
CA TYR A 509 12.37 -10.80 15.62
C TYR A 509 11.16 -10.10 16.24
N VAL A 510 10.28 -10.89 16.87
CA VAL A 510 9.13 -10.39 17.64
C VAL A 510 9.17 -11.04 19.02
N ALA A 511 9.48 -10.25 20.05
CA ALA A 511 9.65 -10.76 21.41
C ALA A 511 8.42 -11.52 21.90
N GLY A 512 8.64 -12.70 22.49
CA GLY A 512 7.54 -13.56 22.99
C GLY A 512 6.67 -14.17 21.90
N SER A 513 6.98 -13.95 20.62
CA SER A 513 6.34 -14.61 19.49
C SER A 513 7.02 -15.94 19.19
N ARG A 514 6.23 -16.92 18.71
CA ARG A 514 6.78 -18.16 18.13
C ARG A 514 7.37 -17.96 16.75
N TYR A 515 7.30 -16.73 16.19
CA TYR A 515 7.88 -16.32 14.91
C TYR A 515 9.24 -15.64 15.09
N ASP A 516 9.94 -15.87 16.19
CA ASP A 516 11.33 -15.48 16.36
C ASP A 516 12.18 -16.12 15.26
N ASP A 517 13.16 -15.36 14.75
CA ASP A 517 14.10 -15.80 13.71
C ASP A 517 13.50 -16.14 12.32
N MET A 518 12.50 -15.42 11.89
CA MET A 518 12.04 -15.50 10.50
C MET A 518 13.07 -14.87 9.56
N GLN A 519 13.79 -15.70 8.83
CA GLN A 519 14.89 -15.30 7.94
C GLN A 519 14.52 -15.40 6.48
N THR A 520 14.97 -14.43 5.68
CA THR A 520 14.82 -14.46 4.22
C THR A 520 16.08 -14.06 3.49
N LEU A 521 16.17 -14.49 2.23
CA LEU A 521 17.25 -14.15 1.31
C LEU A 521 16.65 -13.76 -0.04
N SER A 522 16.95 -12.54 -0.48
CA SER A 522 16.35 -11.90 -1.66
C SER A 522 17.43 -11.53 -2.69
N PRO A 523 17.77 -12.44 -3.64
CA PRO A 523 18.67 -12.14 -4.74
C PRO A 523 17.95 -11.29 -5.80
N ARG A 524 18.70 -10.37 -6.43
CA ARG A 524 18.20 -9.47 -7.47
C ARG A 524 19.27 -9.24 -8.52
N VAL A 525 18.88 -9.19 -9.78
CA VAL A 525 19.76 -8.87 -10.89
C VAL A 525 19.01 -8.06 -11.94
N ASN A 526 19.63 -6.98 -12.40
CA ASN A 526 19.18 -6.16 -13.52
C ASN A 526 20.34 -6.01 -14.50
N ALA A 527 20.04 -5.98 -15.79
CA ALA A 527 21.01 -5.74 -16.83
C ALA A 527 20.45 -4.78 -17.88
N LYS A 528 21.29 -3.88 -18.40
CA LYS A 528 20.98 -3.01 -19.53
C LYS A 528 22.13 -3.07 -20.53
N TRP A 529 21.82 -3.47 -21.74
CA TRP A 529 22.78 -3.51 -22.83
C TRP A 529 22.49 -2.38 -23.81
N LYS A 530 23.31 -1.36 -23.78
CA LYS A 530 23.28 -0.24 -24.71
C LYS A 530 24.03 -0.66 -25.97
N LEU A 531 23.28 -1.05 -27.00
CA LEU A 531 23.79 -1.51 -28.29
C LEU A 531 24.20 -0.35 -29.20
N SER A 532 23.55 0.80 -29.05
CA SER A 532 23.91 2.07 -29.69
C SER A 532 23.42 3.24 -28.81
N GLU A 533 23.70 4.49 -29.22
CA GLU A 533 23.15 5.67 -28.54
C GLU A 533 21.60 5.72 -28.59
N HIS A 534 21.00 5.03 -29.57
CA HIS A 534 19.57 5.08 -29.85
C HIS A 534 18.84 3.77 -29.54
N PHE A 535 19.56 2.71 -29.14
CA PHE A 535 18.93 1.41 -28.90
C PHE A 535 19.54 0.68 -27.71
N SER A 536 18.69 0.31 -26.77
CA SER A 536 19.08 -0.52 -25.63
C SER A 536 18.05 -1.59 -25.31
N VAL A 537 18.52 -2.71 -24.79
CA VAL A 537 17.72 -3.79 -24.24
C VAL A 537 18.03 -3.88 -22.75
N ARG A 538 17.00 -4.06 -21.93
CA ARG A 538 17.16 -4.24 -20.48
C ARG A 538 16.34 -5.42 -20.01
N GLY A 539 16.74 -5.98 -18.87
CA GLY A 539 16.00 -7.05 -18.23
C GLY A 539 16.35 -7.12 -16.76
N GLY A 540 15.45 -7.65 -15.98
CA GLY A 540 15.63 -7.82 -14.55
C GLY A 540 14.94 -9.07 -14.04
N TRP A 541 15.51 -9.67 -13.01
CA TRP A 541 14.92 -10.73 -12.23
C TRP A 541 15.26 -10.54 -10.76
N GLY A 542 14.29 -10.73 -9.88
CA GLY A 542 14.55 -10.58 -8.46
C GLY A 542 13.48 -11.17 -7.58
N VAL A 543 13.90 -11.46 -6.36
CA VAL A 543 13.04 -11.87 -5.25
C VAL A 543 12.89 -10.71 -4.29
N THR A 544 11.67 -10.48 -3.86
CA THR A 544 11.31 -9.47 -2.86
C THR A 544 10.40 -10.11 -1.82
N GLU A 545 10.49 -9.63 -0.59
CA GLU A 545 9.73 -10.21 0.53
C GLU A 545 8.97 -9.11 1.25
N LYS A 546 7.71 -9.38 1.64
CA LYS A 546 6.89 -8.51 2.45
C LYS A 546 6.66 -9.10 3.82
N LEU A 547 6.93 -8.33 4.88
CA LEU A 547 6.71 -8.72 6.26
C LEU A 547 5.23 -8.95 6.57
N PRO A 548 4.89 -9.88 7.47
CA PRO A 548 3.55 -9.97 8.01
C PRO A 548 3.23 -8.72 8.87
N SER A 549 2.01 -8.21 8.76
CA SER A 549 1.54 -7.14 9.62
C SER A 549 1.04 -7.67 10.97
N PHE A 550 0.85 -6.77 11.95
CA PHE A 550 0.24 -7.11 13.23
C PHE A 550 -1.17 -7.66 13.08
N TYR A 551 -1.90 -7.25 12.04
CA TYR A 551 -3.17 -7.88 11.70
C TYR A 551 -3.03 -9.40 11.51
N ILE A 552 -1.96 -9.87 10.87
CA ILE A 552 -1.71 -11.31 10.68
C ILE A 552 -1.06 -11.94 11.91
N LEU A 553 -0.03 -11.31 12.50
CA LEU A 553 0.72 -11.89 13.62
C LEU A 553 -0.14 -12.04 14.88
N TYR A 554 -1.03 -11.10 15.08
CA TYR A 554 -1.85 -11.00 16.28
C TYR A 554 -3.33 -10.89 15.90
N PRO A 555 -3.99 -12.00 15.49
CA PRO A 555 -5.40 -12.00 15.19
C PRO A 555 -6.21 -11.60 16.42
N ARG A 556 -7.36 -10.96 16.19
CA ARG A 556 -8.30 -10.65 17.27
C ARG A 556 -8.79 -11.95 17.91
N GLN A 557 -8.80 -12.00 19.23
CA GLN A 557 -9.49 -13.07 19.95
C GLN A 557 -10.99 -12.91 19.73
N GLU A 558 -11.63 -13.97 19.26
CA GLU A 558 -13.08 -14.01 19.06
C GLU A 558 -13.73 -14.76 20.20
N TYR A 559 -15.02 -14.50 20.42
CA TYR A 559 -15.82 -15.14 21.45
C TYR A 559 -17.11 -15.63 20.83
N ARG A 560 -17.52 -16.82 21.19
CA ARG A 560 -18.86 -17.32 20.89
C ARG A 560 -19.69 -17.25 22.13
N ASP A 561 -20.73 -16.44 22.08
CA ASP A 561 -21.70 -16.28 23.13
C ASP A 561 -22.99 -16.99 22.72
N ILE A 562 -23.39 -18.03 23.48
CA ILE A 562 -24.56 -18.84 23.20
C ILE A 562 -25.54 -18.65 24.33
N GLN A 563 -26.77 -18.19 24.00
CA GLN A 563 -27.81 -18.06 25.00
C GLN A 563 -28.23 -19.45 25.52
N THR A 564 -28.06 -19.66 26.81
CA THR A 564 -28.36 -20.93 27.51
C THR A 564 -29.60 -20.87 28.40
N PHE A 565 -30.01 -19.66 28.76
CA PHE A 565 -31.23 -19.43 29.50
C PHE A 565 -31.81 -18.06 29.15
N GLY A 566 -33.13 -17.97 29.07
CA GLY A 566 -33.85 -16.71 28.85
C GLY A 566 -35.07 -16.63 29.77
N PHE A 567 -35.21 -15.51 30.42
CA PHE A 567 -36.30 -15.23 31.29
C PHE A 567 -36.89 -13.84 31.04
N SER A 568 -38.17 -13.75 30.77
CA SER A 568 -38.88 -12.46 30.62
C SER A 568 -40.06 -12.40 31.56
N HIS A 569 -40.16 -11.28 32.31
CA HIS A 569 -41.29 -11.01 33.21
C HIS A 569 -41.62 -9.51 33.13
N GLY A 570 -42.86 -9.18 32.75
CA GLY A 570 -43.25 -7.81 32.53
C GLY A 570 -42.41 -7.14 31.43
N ALA A 571 -41.83 -6.00 31.75
CA ALA A 571 -40.92 -5.27 30.88
C ALA A 571 -39.46 -5.70 31.04
N SER A 572 -39.14 -6.62 31.95
CA SER A 572 -37.79 -7.08 32.26
C SER A 572 -37.48 -8.38 31.53
N SER A 573 -36.31 -8.47 30.92
CA SER A 573 -35.75 -9.70 30.35
C SER A 573 -34.32 -9.89 30.85
N SER A 574 -33.98 -11.13 31.17
CA SER A 574 -32.62 -11.49 31.56
C SER A 574 -32.20 -12.76 30.84
N TYR A 575 -30.95 -12.82 30.42
CA TYR A 575 -30.42 -13.95 29.72
C TYR A 575 -29.11 -14.41 30.33
N VAL A 576 -28.80 -15.69 30.20
CA VAL A 576 -27.52 -16.27 30.57
C VAL A 576 -26.89 -16.78 29.25
N TYR A 577 -25.63 -16.46 29.05
CA TYR A 577 -24.84 -16.90 27.93
C TYR A 577 -23.69 -17.81 28.39
N TYR A 578 -23.44 -18.85 27.64
CA TYR A 578 -22.17 -19.58 27.68
C TYR A 578 -21.20 -18.90 26.74
N THR A 579 -20.09 -18.41 27.25
CA THR A 579 -19.04 -17.77 26.47
C THR A 579 -17.91 -18.75 26.24
N GLN A 580 -17.58 -18.99 24.98
CA GLN A 580 -16.44 -19.79 24.54
C GLN A 580 -15.42 -18.86 23.86
N PRO A 581 -14.24 -18.61 24.46
CA PRO A 581 -13.18 -17.88 23.80
C PRO A 581 -12.50 -18.76 22.76
N TYR A 582 -12.19 -18.17 21.61
CA TYR A 582 -11.41 -18.83 20.57
C TYR A 582 -9.95 -18.47 20.68
N THR A 583 -9.09 -19.46 20.75
CA THR A 583 -7.65 -19.26 20.73
C THR A 583 -7.15 -19.29 19.29
N THR A 584 -6.29 -18.33 18.94
CA THR A 584 -5.59 -18.38 17.68
C THR A 584 -4.64 -19.57 17.66
N VAL A 585 -4.76 -20.40 16.63
CA VAL A 585 -3.87 -21.53 16.41
C VAL A 585 -2.61 -21.04 15.70
N PHE A 586 -1.46 -21.21 16.34
CA PHE A 586 -0.16 -20.89 15.77
C PHE A 586 0.14 -21.77 14.54
N ASN A 587 0.60 -21.14 13.44
CA ASN A 587 1.05 -21.86 12.25
C ASN A 587 2.59 -21.83 12.13
N PRO A 588 3.31 -22.90 12.49
CA PRO A 588 4.77 -22.95 12.38
C PRO A 588 5.27 -22.96 10.94
N SER A 589 4.37 -23.19 9.98
CA SER A 589 4.68 -23.24 8.54
C SER A 589 4.39 -21.92 7.83
N LEU A 590 4.02 -20.85 8.55
CA LEU A 590 3.79 -19.53 7.95
C LEU A 590 5.05 -19.05 7.23
N LYS A 591 4.87 -18.71 5.95
CA LYS A 591 5.95 -18.21 5.09
C LYS A 591 5.77 -16.72 4.84
N TRP A 592 6.88 -16.04 4.58
CA TRP A 592 6.82 -14.65 4.13
C TRP A 592 6.15 -14.57 2.77
N GLN A 593 5.35 -13.52 2.58
CA GLN A 593 4.80 -13.19 1.28
C GLN A 593 5.94 -12.79 0.34
N ARG A 594 6.10 -13.54 -0.74
CA ARG A 594 7.23 -13.43 -1.66
C ARG A 594 6.80 -12.96 -3.03
N GLY A 595 7.44 -11.92 -3.54
CA GLY A 595 7.35 -11.48 -4.94
C GLY A 595 8.53 -12.05 -5.75
N ARG A 596 8.23 -12.66 -6.90
CA ARG A 596 9.22 -12.99 -7.93
C ARG A 596 8.91 -12.13 -9.13
N ASN A 597 9.80 -11.19 -9.42
CA ASN A 597 9.65 -10.23 -10.50
C ASN A 597 10.59 -10.58 -11.64
N ALA A 598 10.10 -10.58 -12.86
CA ALA A 598 10.89 -10.68 -14.07
C ALA A 598 10.40 -9.63 -15.07
N GLU A 599 11.34 -8.98 -15.74
CA GLU A 599 11.00 -8.01 -16.77
C GLU A 599 12.02 -8.03 -17.92
N VAL A 600 11.55 -7.67 -19.12
CA VAL A 600 12.38 -7.41 -20.30
C VAL A 600 11.85 -6.13 -20.94
N GLY A 601 12.73 -5.21 -21.27
CA GLY A 601 12.39 -3.94 -21.89
C GLY A 601 13.27 -3.62 -23.07
N ILE A 602 12.71 -2.86 -24.00
CA ILE A 602 13.40 -2.29 -25.16
C ILE A 602 13.18 -0.79 -25.14
N ASP A 603 14.27 -0.04 -25.18
CA ASP A 603 14.23 1.41 -25.34
C ASP A 603 14.90 1.77 -26.67
N ALA A 604 14.18 2.47 -27.54
CA ALA A 604 14.63 2.86 -28.86
C ALA A 604 14.32 4.34 -29.14
N GLU A 605 15.21 4.99 -29.88
CA GLU A 605 14.98 6.34 -30.38
C GLU A 605 15.16 6.33 -31.92
N PHE A 606 14.12 6.66 -32.63
CA PHE A 606 14.11 6.74 -34.07
C PHE A 606 13.49 8.06 -34.53
N LEU A 607 14.19 8.83 -35.33
CA LEU A 607 13.76 10.16 -35.79
C LEU A 607 13.31 11.06 -34.63
N ARG A 608 14.05 11.06 -33.54
CA ARG A 608 13.74 11.76 -32.27
C ARG A 608 12.47 11.26 -31.55
N THR A 609 11.81 10.22 -32.08
CA THR A 609 10.71 9.53 -31.37
C THR A 609 11.29 8.51 -30.43
N LYS A 610 10.94 8.60 -29.15
CA LYS A 610 11.40 7.67 -28.13
C LYS A 610 10.32 6.63 -27.85
N VAL A 611 10.70 5.36 -27.90
CA VAL A 611 9.82 4.23 -27.66
C VAL A 611 10.39 3.41 -26.52
N SER A 612 9.57 3.14 -25.50
CA SER A 612 9.88 2.18 -24.43
C SER A 612 8.78 1.13 -24.40
N LEU A 613 9.16 -0.13 -24.55
CA LEU A 613 8.29 -1.29 -24.46
C LEU A 613 8.81 -2.21 -23.37
N VAL A 614 7.97 -2.56 -22.40
CA VAL A 614 8.33 -3.41 -21.26
C VAL A 614 7.33 -4.53 -21.11
N GLY A 615 7.80 -5.77 -21.16
CA GLY A 615 7.05 -6.94 -20.74
C GLY A 615 7.44 -7.31 -19.31
N PHE A 616 6.48 -7.64 -18.46
CA PHE A 616 6.74 -8.04 -17.10
C PHE A 616 5.93 -9.27 -16.69
N TYR A 617 6.48 -10.02 -15.74
CA TYR A 617 5.83 -11.10 -15.03
C TYR A 617 6.14 -10.99 -13.54
N ASN A 618 5.10 -11.00 -12.71
CA ASN A 618 5.20 -10.99 -11.26
C ASN A 618 4.39 -12.15 -10.68
N ARG A 619 5.03 -12.98 -9.88
CA ARG A 619 4.35 -13.99 -9.08
C ARG A 619 4.44 -13.64 -7.61
N THR A 620 3.31 -13.37 -6.98
CA THR A 620 3.19 -13.22 -5.53
C THR A 620 2.84 -14.57 -4.94
N SER A 621 3.79 -15.16 -4.20
CA SER A 621 3.60 -16.41 -3.47
C SER A 621 3.35 -16.15 -2.00
N PHE A 622 2.58 -17.01 -1.37
CA PHE A 622 2.31 -17.01 0.07
C PHE A 622 1.67 -15.71 0.59
N PRO A 623 0.66 -15.10 -0.09
CA PRO A 623 -0.05 -13.98 0.48
C PRO A 623 -0.65 -14.38 1.83
N TYR A 624 -0.67 -13.44 2.78
CA TYR A 624 -1.18 -13.73 4.12
C TYR A 624 -2.70 -13.80 4.12
N LYS A 625 -3.24 -14.74 4.89
CA LYS A 625 -4.67 -14.88 5.18
C LYS A 625 -4.91 -15.52 6.53
N TYR A 626 -6.17 -15.58 6.94
CA TYR A 626 -6.64 -16.43 8.03
C TYR A 626 -7.41 -17.64 7.48
N SER A 627 -7.23 -18.77 8.14
CA SER A 627 -8.06 -19.97 7.96
C SER A 627 -8.86 -20.20 9.24
N ASN A 628 -10.15 -20.48 9.09
CA ASN A 628 -11.00 -20.89 10.21
C ASN A 628 -10.77 -22.36 10.52
N LEU A 629 -10.75 -22.70 11.79
CA LEU A 629 -10.75 -24.06 12.30
C LEU A 629 -11.95 -24.22 13.23
N TYR A 630 -12.42 -25.43 13.44
CA TYR A 630 -13.53 -25.70 14.32
C TYR A 630 -13.20 -26.88 15.23
N GLU A 631 -13.67 -26.77 16.47
CA GLU A 631 -13.57 -27.82 17.47
C GLU A 631 -14.94 -28.03 18.13
N PRO A 632 -15.39 -29.27 18.37
CA PRO A 632 -16.65 -29.53 19.07
C PRO A 632 -16.54 -29.19 20.55
N PHE A 633 -17.62 -28.69 21.09
CA PHE A 633 -17.77 -28.44 22.53
C PHE A 633 -19.22 -28.66 22.96
N SER A 634 -19.47 -28.75 24.27
CA SER A 634 -20.79 -28.95 24.84
C SER A 634 -21.10 -27.91 25.90
N TYR A 635 -22.38 -27.57 26.03
CA TYR A 635 -22.87 -26.58 27.00
C TYR A 635 -24.28 -26.97 27.48
N ASN A 636 -24.64 -26.49 28.70
CA ASN A 636 -25.92 -26.79 29.33
C ASN A 636 -26.94 -25.70 28.98
N ILE A 637 -28.15 -26.13 28.61
CA ILE A 637 -29.30 -25.25 28.42
C ILE A 637 -30.27 -25.47 29.58
N MET A 638 -30.68 -24.38 30.22
CA MET A 638 -31.59 -24.43 31.38
C MET A 638 -33.00 -24.01 30.98
N GLN A 639 -34.00 -24.55 31.67
CA GLN A 639 -35.41 -24.18 31.50
C GLN A 639 -36.10 -23.93 32.86
N ARG A 640 -37.21 -23.24 32.80
CA ARG A 640 -38.03 -23.01 34.02
C ARG A 640 -38.69 -24.30 34.46
N PRO A 641 -38.70 -24.59 35.77
CA PRO A 641 -39.50 -25.68 36.33
C PRO A 641 -41.00 -25.44 36.11
N GLY A 642 -41.76 -26.49 36.04
CA GLY A 642 -43.22 -26.39 35.94
C GLY A 642 -43.79 -25.71 37.22
N GLY A 643 -44.71 -24.74 37.00
CA GLY A 643 -45.35 -24.03 38.08
C GLY A 643 -44.54 -22.90 38.72
N PHE A 644 -43.32 -22.64 38.25
CA PHE A 644 -42.50 -21.52 38.75
C PHE A 644 -43.16 -20.13 38.51
N VAL A 645 -43.28 -19.33 39.53
CA VAL A 645 -43.80 -17.95 39.47
C VAL A 645 -42.74 -16.98 39.97
N ALA A 646 -42.21 -16.15 39.08
CA ALA A 646 -41.18 -15.19 39.42
C ALA A 646 -41.68 -14.03 40.29
N SER A 647 -40.78 -13.39 41.00
CA SER A 647 -40.99 -12.08 41.61
C SER A 647 -41.28 -11.01 40.53
N GLU A 648 -41.74 -9.82 40.91
CA GLU A 648 -42.06 -8.74 39.99
C GLU A 648 -40.79 -8.25 39.20
N ASP A 649 -39.65 -8.23 39.87
CA ASP A 649 -38.35 -7.91 39.29
C ASP A 649 -37.32 -8.97 39.75
N PRO A 650 -37.33 -10.14 39.14
CA PRO A 650 -36.61 -11.31 39.65
C PRO A 650 -35.09 -11.12 39.43
N MET A 651 -34.34 -11.29 40.48
CA MET A 651 -32.89 -11.42 40.41
C MET A 651 -32.53 -12.81 39.89
N ILE A 652 -31.41 -12.87 39.15
CA ILE A 652 -30.86 -14.13 38.58
C ILE A 652 -29.42 -14.28 39.08
N ARG A 653 -29.09 -15.52 39.46
CA ARG A 653 -27.72 -15.95 39.73
C ARG A 653 -27.36 -17.10 38.78
N VAL A 654 -26.13 -17.12 38.35
CA VAL A 654 -25.57 -18.19 37.52
C VAL A 654 -24.28 -18.72 38.14
N ASP A 655 -24.15 -20.04 38.14
CA ASP A 655 -22.87 -20.69 38.40
C ASP A 655 -22.05 -20.69 37.13
N SER A 656 -20.93 -20.00 37.13
CA SER A 656 -20.10 -19.78 35.95
C SER A 656 -19.47 -21.05 35.38
N GLN A 657 -19.39 -22.12 36.15
CA GLN A 657 -18.77 -23.38 35.74
C GLN A 657 -19.78 -24.40 35.22
N THR A 658 -20.89 -24.56 35.95
CA THR A 658 -21.90 -25.57 35.65
C THR A 658 -23.04 -25.06 34.78
N GLY A 659 -23.22 -23.73 34.71
CA GLY A 659 -24.34 -23.08 34.06
C GLY A 659 -25.66 -23.21 34.85
N ALA A 660 -25.62 -23.67 36.09
CA ALA A 660 -26.81 -23.72 36.95
C ALA A 660 -27.35 -22.32 37.20
N VAL A 661 -28.63 -22.13 36.90
CA VAL A 661 -29.30 -20.83 37.02
C VAL A 661 -30.28 -20.88 38.18
N TYR A 662 -30.29 -19.84 38.98
CA TYR A 662 -31.23 -19.64 40.05
C TYR A 662 -32.00 -18.34 39.84
N VAL A 663 -33.30 -18.40 39.89
CA VAL A 663 -34.18 -17.23 39.73
C VAL A 663 -34.99 -17.03 40.98
N GLN A 664 -35.13 -15.77 41.39
CA GLN A 664 -35.93 -15.42 42.57
C GLN A 664 -37.43 -15.49 42.29
N GLU A 665 -38.15 -16.32 43.04
CA GLU A 665 -39.61 -16.41 42.94
C GLU A 665 -40.33 -15.30 43.74
N ARG A 666 -41.67 -15.29 43.67
CA ARG A 666 -42.49 -14.22 44.24
C ARG A 666 -42.31 -14.06 45.75
N GLU A 667 -42.05 -15.12 46.48
CA GLU A 667 -41.82 -15.09 47.93
C GLU A 667 -40.36 -14.74 48.30
N GLY A 668 -39.53 -14.50 47.29
CA GLY A 668 -38.12 -14.10 47.47
C GLY A 668 -37.14 -15.25 47.64
N GLU A 669 -37.59 -16.50 47.54
CA GLU A 669 -36.74 -17.67 47.60
C GLU A 669 -36.00 -17.87 46.25
N TRP A 670 -34.82 -18.50 46.32
CA TRP A 670 -34.03 -18.83 45.13
C TRP A 670 -34.37 -20.22 44.63
N VAL A 671 -34.99 -20.30 43.49
CA VAL A 671 -35.40 -21.58 42.84
C VAL A 671 -34.39 -21.93 41.75
N PRO A 672 -33.80 -23.15 41.81
CA PRO A 672 -32.97 -23.65 40.74
C PRO A 672 -33.78 -23.91 39.45
N MET A 673 -33.21 -23.55 38.30
CA MET A 673 -33.78 -23.88 37.01
C MET A 673 -33.39 -25.32 36.60
N ASP A 674 -34.28 -26.02 35.92
CA ASP A 674 -34.07 -27.38 35.47
C ASP A 674 -33.11 -27.44 34.28
N LEU A 675 -32.25 -28.46 34.26
CA LEU A 675 -31.45 -28.78 33.07
C LEU A 675 -32.40 -29.29 31.97
N LYS A 676 -32.49 -28.53 30.87
CA LYS A 676 -33.26 -28.94 29.69
C LYS A 676 -32.50 -29.98 28.89
N VAL A 677 -31.28 -29.68 28.54
CA VAL A 677 -30.40 -30.51 27.71
C VAL A 677 -28.96 -30.07 27.84
N THR A 678 -28.02 -31.00 27.72
CA THR A 678 -26.63 -30.68 27.37
C THR A 678 -26.53 -30.75 25.84
N ASP A 679 -26.36 -29.60 25.22
CA ASP A 679 -26.26 -29.44 23.77
C ASP A 679 -24.80 -29.43 23.31
N ARG A 680 -24.59 -29.65 22.02
CA ARG A 680 -23.26 -29.70 21.40
C ARG A 680 -23.21 -28.77 20.20
N SER A 681 -22.06 -28.13 19.98
CA SER A 681 -21.82 -27.20 18.90
C SER A 681 -20.34 -27.19 18.53
N PHE A 682 -19.96 -26.31 17.60
CA PHE A 682 -18.56 -26.09 17.21
C PHE A 682 -18.09 -24.70 17.60
N ALA A 683 -16.95 -24.64 18.27
CA ALA A 683 -16.20 -23.41 18.49
C ALA A 683 -15.34 -23.11 17.26
N ARG A 684 -15.34 -21.86 16.80
CA ARG A 684 -14.46 -21.39 15.72
C ARG A 684 -13.17 -20.84 16.31
N SER A 685 -12.04 -21.27 15.83
CA SER A 685 -10.75 -20.63 16.03
C SER A 685 -10.18 -20.16 14.69
N THR A 686 -9.16 -19.32 14.74
CA THR A 686 -8.46 -18.84 13.54
C THR A 686 -7.01 -19.29 13.56
N ARG A 687 -6.44 -19.48 12.37
CA ARG A 687 -5.03 -19.77 12.18
C ARG A 687 -4.46 -18.81 11.14
N GLN A 688 -3.29 -18.23 11.42
CA GLN A 688 -2.53 -17.52 10.40
C GLN A 688 -2.14 -18.52 9.31
N ASP A 689 -2.30 -18.12 8.07
CA ASP A 689 -2.02 -19.01 6.94
C ASP A 689 -1.53 -18.23 5.72
N ASN A 690 -1.09 -18.97 4.72
CA ASN A 690 -0.74 -18.41 3.42
C ASN A 690 -1.81 -18.81 2.40
N GLY A 691 -2.25 -17.84 1.62
CA GLY A 691 -3.13 -18.06 0.47
C GLY A 691 -2.37 -18.54 -0.75
N ALA A 692 -3.10 -18.70 -1.83
CA ALA A 692 -2.56 -19.14 -3.10
C ALA A 692 -1.70 -18.08 -3.79
N ASP A 693 -0.84 -18.56 -4.66
CA ASP A 693 -0.03 -17.72 -5.53
C ASP A 693 -0.92 -16.90 -6.47
N MET A 694 -0.49 -15.68 -6.73
CA MET A 694 -1.10 -14.78 -7.71
C MET A 694 -0.09 -14.47 -8.81
N ASP A 695 -0.44 -14.80 -10.04
CA ASP A 695 0.34 -14.48 -11.22
C ASP A 695 -0.18 -13.19 -11.87
N ARG A 696 0.74 -12.31 -12.25
CA ARG A 696 0.48 -11.10 -13.03
C ARG A 696 1.46 -11.04 -14.18
N ALA A 697 0.96 -10.80 -15.38
CA ALA A 697 1.77 -10.55 -16.55
C ALA A 697 1.24 -9.34 -17.30
N GLY A 698 2.10 -8.62 -17.98
CA GLY A 698 1.64 -7.46 -18.73
C GLY A 698 2.69 -6.88 -19.64
N VAL A 699 2.22 -5.90 -20.42
CA VAL A 699 3.05 -5.13 -21.35
C VAL A 699 2.73 -3.65 -21.15
N GLU A 700 3.76 -2.84 -20.98
CA GLU A 700 3.68 -1.38 -20.90
C GLU A 700 4.37 -0.77 -22.12
N LEU A 701 3.71 0.15 -22.80
CA LEU A 701 4.22 0.90 -23.95
C LEU A 701 4.20 2.38 -23.64
N THR A 702 5.28 3.06 -23.97
CA THR A 702 5.35 4.53 -23.99
C THR A 702 6.01 4.97 -25.30
N VAL A 703 5.38 5.91 -26.00
CA VAL A 703 5.91 6.53 -27.21
C VAL A 703 5.86 8.05 -27.07
N ASP A 704 7.02 8.67 -27.01
CA ASP A 704 7.17 10.13 -27.00
C ASP A 704 7.57 10.60 -28.38
N PHE A 705 6.70 11.34 -29.06
CA PHE A 705 6.97 11.94 -30.37
C PHE A 705 7.71 13.27 -30.19
N PRO A 706 8.55 13.66 -31.18
CA PRO A 706 9.20 14.97 -31.15
C PRO A 706 8.16 16.08 -31.25
N GLN A 707 8.51 17.25 -30.74
CA GLN A 707 7.69 18.45 -30.89
C GLN A 707 7.57 18.85 -32.36
N ILE A 708 6.36 19.13 -32.82
CA ILE A 708 6.08 19.72 -34.12
C ILE A 708 6.22 21.23 -33.96
N GLU A 709 7.41 21.75 -34.34
CA GLU A 709 7.81 23.15 -34.11
C GLU A 709 6.79 24.20 -34.59
N PRO A 710 6.19 24.11 -35.81
CA PRO A 710 5.24 25.14 -36.28
C PRO A 710 4.00 25.33 -35.41
N ILE A 711 3.59 24.27 -34.66
CA ILE A 711 2.40 24.32 -33.82
C ILE A 711 2.75 24.15 -32.34
N PHE A 712 4.04 24.11 -31.99
CA PHE A 712 4.55 23.93 -30.64
C PHE A 712 3.92 22.73 -29.88
N THR A 713 3.61 21.66 -30.62
CA THR A 713 2.81 20.55 -30.08
C THR A 713 3.60 19.25 -30.08
N GLN A 714 3.57 18.56 -28.95
CA GLN A 714 4.12 17.24 -28.75
C GLN A 714 3.01 16.23 -28.48
N PHE A 715 3.19 14.99 -28.93
CA PHE A 715 2.30 13.89 -28.66
C PHE A 715 3.01 12.83 -27.82
N ARG A 716 2.27 12.23 -26.91
CA ARG A 716 2.70 11.03 -26.17
C ARG A 716 1.58 10.01 -26.17
N LEU A 717 1.93 8.77 -26.51
CA LEU A 717 1.06 7.61 -26.36
C LEU A 717 1.59 6.75 -25.23
N ASP A 718 0.76 6.38 -24.30
CA ASP A 718 1.05 5.38 -23.28
C ASP A 718 -0.06 4.32 -23.23
N ALA A 719 0.31 3.07 -23.00
CA ALA A 719 -0.63 1.96 -22.88
C ALA A 719 -0.12 0.90 -21.91
N SER A 720 -1.05 0.21 -21.28
CA SER A 720 -0.75 -0.91 -20.38
C SER A 720 -1.77 -2.03 -20.57
N TYR A 721 -1.28 -3.24 -20.82
CA TYR A 721 -2.06 -4.47 -20.73
C TYR A 721 -1.62 -5.23 -19.49
N VAL A 722 -2.58 -5.61 -18.64
CA VAL A 722 -2.33 -6.39 -17.42
C VAL A 722 -3.28 -7.57 -17.38
N TRP A 723 -2.72 -8.76 -17.21
CA TRP A 723 -3.43 -10.00 -16.92
C TRP A 723 -3.10 -10.47 -15.51
N THR A 724 -4.12 -10.94 -14.77
CA THR A 724 -3.94 -11.53 -13.44
C THR A 724 -4.67 -12.86 -13.34
N TYR A 725 -4.07 -13.80 -12.62
CA TYR A 725 -4.61 -15.11 -12.38
C TYR A 725 -4.33 -15.55 -10.94
N THR A 726 -5.36 -16.02 -10.26
CA THR A 726 -5.22 -16.61 -8.92
C THR A 726 -6.23 -17.72 -8.73
N VAL A 727 -5.79 -18.84 -8.14
CA VAL A 727 -6.64 -19.94 -7.70
C VAL A 727 -6.16 -20.40 -6.33
N ASP A 728 -7.03 -20.46 -5.35
CA ASP A 728 -6.72 -20.91 -3.99
C ASP A 728 -7.43 -22.24 -3.71
N GLU A 729 -6.70 -23.33 -3.81
CA GLU A 729 -7.19 -24.70 -3.53
C GLU A 729 -7.00 -25.09 -2.04
N SER A 730 -6.58 -24.16 -1.18
CA SER A 730 -6.41 -24.45 0.23
C SER A 730 -7.74 -24.75 0.91
N LEU A 731 -7.68 -25.56 1.96
CA LEU A 731 -8.88 -25.99 2.67
C LEU A 731 -9.48 -24.82 3.47
N SER A 732 -10.78 -24.71 3.40
CA SER A 732 -11.60 -23.86 4.25
C SER A 732 -12.64 -24.66 4.99
N TYR A 733 -13.06 -24.12 6.11
CA TYR A 733 -14.03 -24.77 7.00
C TYR A 733 -15.27 -23.88 7.08
N TYR A 734 -16.43 -24.49 6.90
CA TYR A 734 -17.72 -23.81 7.03
C TYR A 734 -18.64 -24.60 7.94
N TYR A 735 -19.07 -23.97 9.03
CA TYR A 735 -20.04 -24.54 9.95
C TYR A 735 -21.45 -24.41 9.36
N ALA A 736 -22.00 -25.54 8.89
CA ALA A 736 -23.38 -25.64 8.52
C ALA A 736 -24.21 -25.81 9.79
N ASN A 737 -24.83 -24.72 10.24
CA ASN A 737 -25.72 -24.72 11.36
C ASN A 737 -26.80 -25.80 11.18
N GLY A 738 -27.28 -26.35 12.26
CA GLY A 738 -28.35 -27.29 12.26
C GLY A 738 -29.54 -26.78 11.42
N TRP A 739 -30.11 -27.65 10.60
CA TRP A 739 -31.21 -27.33 9.73
C TRP A 739 -32.27 -28.47 9.76
N SER A 740 -33.48 -28.16 9.39
CA SER A 740 -34.56 -29.13 9.30
C SER A 740 -34.82 -29.52 7.84
N HIS A 741 -35.00 -30.81 7.61
CA HIS A 741 -35.45 -31.33 6.31
C HIS A 741 -36.74 -32.15 6.47
N PRO A 742 -37.76 -31.99 5.59
CA PRO A 742 -39.04 -32.67 5.76
C PRO A 742 -38.97 -34.21 5.80
N SER A 743 -37.91 -34.76 5.18
CA SER A 743 -37.71 -36.22 5.12
C SER A 743 -36.96 -36.82 6.29
N LEU A 744 -36.55 -36.00 7.27
CA LEU A 744 -35.72 -36.45 8.38
C LEU A 744 -36.44 -36.27 9.72
N PRO A 745 -36.36 -37.27 10.64
CA PRO A 745 -37.03 -37.24 11.93
C PRO A 745 -36.45 -36.17 12.87
N ASP A 746 -35.12 -35.97 12.82
CA ASP A 746 -34.43 -34.93 13.55
C ASP A 746 -34.33 -33.67 12.72
N ARG A 747 -34.31 -32.53 13.39
CA ARG A 747 -34.30 -31.22 12.74
C ARG A 747 -32.96 -30.48 12.82
N SER A 748 -31.94 -31.14 13.32
CA SER A 748 -30.62 -30.50 13.52
C SER A 748 -29.51 -31.45 13.12
N TYR A 749 -28.83 -31.12 12.07
CA TYR A 749 -27.67 -31.84 11.54
C TYR A 749 -26.46 -30.89 11.46
N PRO A 750 -25.84 -30.60 12.60
CA PRO A 750 -24.70 -29.68 12.62
C PRO A 750 -23.44 -30.40 12.18
N TYR A 751 -22.86 -29.92 11.09
CA TYR A 751 -21.61 -30.41 10.56
C TYR A 751 -20.69 -29.24 10.19
N VAL A 752 -19.38 -29.45 10.18
CA VAL A 752 -18.43 -28.57 9.57
C VAL A 752 -17.99 -29.15 8.23
N GLY A 753 -18.37 -28.52 7.13
CA GLY A 753 -17.90 -28.88 5.81
C GLY A 753 -16.49 -28.34 5.59
N ILE A 754 -15.64 -29.11 4.93
CA ILE A 754 -14.26 -28.82 4.58
C ILE A 754 -14.17 -28.75 3.06
N TYR A 755 -13.80 -27.58 2.51
CA TYR A 755 -13.83 -27.31 1.08
C TYR A 755 -12.46 -26.85 0.57
N ALA A 756 -12.16 -27.17 -0.69
CA ALA A 756 -10.98 -26.65 -1.39
C ALA A 756 -11.31 -25.33 -2.12
N ASN A 757 -11.95 -24.38 -1.43
CA ASN A 757 -12.39 -23.10 -1.99
C ASN A 757 -11.63 -21.88 -1.47
N GLY A 758 -10.46 -22.09 -0.88
CA GLY A 758 -9.53 -21.02 -0.52
C GLY A 758 -9.97 -20.14 0.64
N GLY A 759 -10.90 -20.59 1.49
CA GLY A 759 -11.41 -19.79 2.59
C GLY A 759 -12.51 -18.80 2.19
N ASN A 760 -13.10 -18.96 1.00
CA ASN A 760 -14.15 -18.07 0.49
C ASN A 760 -15.55 -18.34 1.09
N GLY A 761 -15.63 -18.87 2.29
CA GLY A 761 -16.89 -19.14 2.98
C GLY A 761 -17.82 -20.06 2.17
N THR A 762 -18.98 -19.56 1.77
CA THR A 762 -19.98 -20.28 0.97
C THR A 762 -19.79 -20.14 -0.54
N SER A 763 -18.71 -19.55 -1.02
CA SER A 763 -18.47 -19.38 -2.45
C SER A 763 -18.16 -20.70 -3.14
N VAL A 764 -18.75 -20.92 -4.31
CA VAL A 764 -18.40 -22.02 -5.21
C VAL A 764 -17.16 -21.74 -6.05
N ALA A 765 -16.68 -20.48 -6.06
CA ALA A 765 -15.47 -20.06 -6.75
C ALA A 765 -14.29 -20.03 -5.79
N ASN A 766 -13.11 -20.48 -6.25
CA ASN A 766 -11.85 -20.42 -5.53
C ASN A 766 -10.76 -19.67 -6.30
N GLY A 767 -11.10 -19.04 -7.41
CA GLY A 767 -10.14 -18.30 -8.20
C GLY A 767 -10.77 -17.23 -9.07
N ARG A 768 -9.91 -16.40 -9.66
CA ARG A 768 -10.31 -15.32 -10.58
C ARG A 768 -9.21 -15.06 -11.60
N GLU A 769 -9.64 -14.77 -12.82
CA GLU A 769 -8.80 -14.27 -13.90
C GLU A 769 -9.31 -12.91 -14.36
N THR A 770 -8.42 -11.95 -14.59
CA THR A 770 -8.77 -10.63 -15.13
C THR A 770 -7.80 -10.19 -16.22
N SER A 771 -8.27 -9.39 -17.17
CA SER A 771 -7.46 -8.76 -18.21
C SER A 771 -7.95 -7.35 -18.49
N ASN A 772 -7.05 -6.39 -18.45
CA ASN A 772 -7.34 -4.99 -18.75
C ASN A 772 -6.34 -4.45 -19.78
N LEU A 773 -6.83 -3.68 -20.74
CA LEU A 773 -6.02 -2.91 -21.69
C LEU A 773 -6.47 -1.46 -21.64
N ASP A 774 -5.59 -0.60 -21.19
CA ASP A 774 -5.76 0.84 -21.08
C ASP A 774 -4.77 1.56 -21.98
N ALA A 775 -5.20 2.61 -22.65
CA ALA A 775 -4.35 3.43 -23.53
C ALA A 775 -4.71 4.91 -23.39
N ASN A 776 -3.71 5.78 -23.44
CA ASN A 776 -3.88 7.22 -23.30
C ASN A 776 -3.07 7.95 -24.36
N LEU A 777 -3.64 9.00 -24.94
CA LEU A 777 -2.99 9.94 -25.83
C LEU A 777 -2.93 11.31 -25.16
N THR A 778 -1.73 11.78 -24.88
CA THR A 778 -1.49 13.12 -24.32
C THR A 778 -0.97 14.04 -25.41
N VAL A 779 -1.64 15.16 -25.60
CA VAL A 779 -1.30 16.25 -26.54
C VAL A 779 -0.86 17.45 -25.71
N ILE A 780 0.38 17.90 -25.90
CA ILE A 780 0.98 19.00 -25.14
C ILE A 780 1.34 20.10 -26.12
N THR A 781 0.72 21.25 -25.99
CA THR A 781 1.04 22.45 -26.77
C THR A 781 1.67 23.49 -25.85
N HIS A 782 2.96 23.74 -26.03
CA HIS A 782 3.69 24.73 -25.25
C HIS A 782 4.08 25.91 -26.16
N ILE A 783 3.46 27.06 -25.96
CA ILE A 783 3.68 28.30 -26.70
C ILE A 783 4.55 29.25 -25.85
N PRO A 784 5.90 29.25 -26.01
CA PRO A 784 6.79 30.03 -25.16
C PRO A 784 6.52 31.53 -25.21
N GLN A 785 6.23 32.08 -26.40
CA GLN A 785 5.94 33.51 -26.60
C GLN A 785 4.70 33.98 -25.81
N ALA A 786 3.72 33.08 -25.69
CA ALA A 786 2.50 33.33 -24.90
C ALA A 786 2.66 32.87 -23.45
N ARG A 787 3.75 32.18 -23.08
CA ARG A 787 3.92 31.52 -21.76
C ARG A 787 2.70 30.67 -21.42
N LEU A 788 2.24 29.90 -22.40
CA LEU A 788 1.00 29.12 -22.33
C LEU A 788 1.27 27.65 -22.59
N ILE A 789 0.79 26.79 -21.71
CA ILE A 789 0.82 25.35 -21.88
C ILE A 789 -0.63 24.85 -21.89
N VAL A 790 -0.97 24.08 -22.89
CA VAL A 790 -2.26 23.38 -23.01
C VAL A 790 -1.98 21.90 -23.11
N THR A 791 -2.49 21.12 -22.18
CA THR A 791 -2.39 19.67 -22.20
C THR A 791 -3.78 19.07 -22.32
N CYS A 792 -4.01 18.27 -23.34
CA CYS A 792 -5.21 17.46 -23.51
C CYS A 792 -4.83 15.99 -23.41
N ARG A 793 -5.47 15.23 -22.52
CA ARG A 793 -5.25 13.79 -22.33
C ARG A 793 -6.54 13.04 -22.64
N LEU A 794 -6.49 12.21 -23.67
CA LEU A 794 -7.55 11.27 -24.01
C LEU A 794 -7.22 9.94 -23.34
N GLU A 795 -8.13 9.41 -22.54
CA GLU A 795 -7.97 8.17 -21.79
C GLU A 795 -9.01 7.15 -22.26
N ALA A 796 -8.57 6.00 -22.73
CA ALA A 796 -9.42 4.93 -23.20
C ALA A 796 -9.16 3.63 -22.43
N SER A 797 -10.22 3.00 -21.96
CA SER A 797 -10.21 1.60 -21.53
C SER A 797 -10.75 0.77 -22.68
N LEU A 798 -9.87 -0.03 -23.30
CA LEU A 798 -10.16 -0.75 -24.54
C LEU A 798 -10.64 -2.17 -24.29
N LEU A 799 -10.19 -2.78 -23.18
CA LEU A 799 -10.54 -4.13 -22.79
C LEU A 799 -10.66 -4.21 -21.27
N THR A 800 -11.77 -4.73 -20.79
CA THR A 800 -11.93 -5.13 -19.40
C THR A 800 -12.62 -6.48 -19.40
N ARG A 801 -11.96 -7.52 -18.89
CA ARG A 801 -12.49 -8.88 -18.81
C ARG A 801 -12.21 -9.48 -17.45
N SER A 802 -13.12 -10.27 -16.95
CA SER A 802 -12.94 -11.08 -15.74
C SER A 802 -13.79 -12.34 -15.78
N ARG A 803 -13.33 -13.39 -15.14
CA ARG A 803 -14.13 -14.58 -14.83
C ARG A 803 -13.72 -15.16 -13.50
N ASN A 804 -14.67 -15.75 -12.80
CA ASN A 804 -14.38 -16.56 -11.63
C ASN A 804 -13.94 -17.96 -12.08
N LEU A 805 -13.18 -18.62 -11.24
CA LEU A 805 -12.64 -19.95 -11.47
C LEU A 805 -13.03 -20.85 -10.30
N SER A 806 -13.20 -22.14 -10.57
CA SER A 806 -13.34 -23.16 -9.54
C SER A 806 -12.49 -24.35 -9.97
N VAL A 807 -11.33 -24.52 -9.37
CA VAL A 807 -10.32 -25.48 -9.79
C VAL A 807 -9.87 -26.31 -8.59
N ARG A 808 -9.66 -27.61 -8.79
CA ARG A 808 -9.06 -28.51 -7.83
C ARG A 808 -8.19 -29.54 -8.56
N ASN A 809 -6.92 -29.63 -8.18
CA ASN A 809 -5.97 -30.56 -8.83
C ASN A 809 -5.89 -30.38 -10.34
N GLY A 810 -6.04 -29.16 -10.86
CA GLY A 810 -5.99 -28.84 -12.28
C GLY A 810 -7.26 -29.18 -13.07
N ALA A 811 -8.35 -29.60 -12.42
CA ALA A 811 -9.65 -29.87 -13.02
C ALA A 811 -10.74 -28.94 -12.44
N ASP A 812 -11.87 -28.85 -13.12
CA ASP A 812 -13.01 -28.09 -12.60
C ASP A 812 -13.50 -28.73 -11.29
N TYR A 813 -13.60 -27.90 -10.24
CA TYR A 813 -14.13 -28.31 -8.93
C TYR A 813 -15.63 -28.12 -8.85
N ALA A 814 -16.16 -27.03 -9.41
CA ALA A 814 -17.60 -26.80 -9.50
C ALA A 814 -18.23 -27.57 -10.66
N PHE A 815 -19.45 -28.01 -10.44
CA PHE A 815 -20.28 -28.70 -11.44
C PHE A 815 -21.67 -28.07 -11.52
N THR A 816 -22.33 -28.21 -12.65
CA THR A 816 -23.67 -27.70 -12.85
C THR A 816 -24.70 -28.80 -12.54
N VAL A 817 -25.70 -28.45 -11.77
CA VAL A 817 -26.82 -29.36 -11.40
C VAL A 817 -28.13 -28.74 -11.86
N SER A 818 -29.01 -29.57 -12.46
CA SER A 818 -30.35 -29.13 -12.72
C SER A 818 -31.15 -29.13 -11.43
N ASN A 819 -31.96 -28.10 -11.21
CA ASN A 819 -32.90 -28.07 -10.12
C ASN A 819 -34.14 -28.89 -10.49
N ASP A 820 -34.30 -30.05 -9.90
CA ASP A 820 -35.45 -30.95 -10.12
C ASP A 820 -36.58 -30.78 -9.07
N GLY A 821 -36.60 -29.63 -8.41
CA GLY A 821 -37.53 -29.31 -7.33
C GLY A 821 -37.20 -29.94 -5.98
N LYS A 822 -36.12 -30.74 -5.89
CA LYS A 822 -35.68 -31.39 -4.65
C LYS A 822 -34.55 -30.61 -3.97
N ALA A 823 -33.99 -29.62 -4.62
CA ALA A 823 -32.95 -28.77 -3.99
C ALA A 823 -33.56 -27.95 -2.84
N PRO A 824 -32.84 -27.73 -1.73
CA PRO A 824 -33.33 -26.88 -0.67
C PRO A 824 -33.69 -25.50 -1.25
N THR A 825 -34.88 -25.03 -0.96
CA THR A 825 -35.33 -23.68 -1.34
C THR A 825 -34.57 -22.64 -0.53
N GLY A 826 -33.44 -22.28 -1.01
CA GLY A 826 -32.62 -21.17 -0.46
C GLY A 826 -32.23 -20.24 -1.59
N GLY A 827 -32.64 -18.98 -1.55
CA GLY A 827 -32.31 -18.01 -2.57
C GLY A 827 -33.21 -18.04 -3.81
N ASN A 828 -32.68 -17.54 -4.93
CA ASN A 828 -33.44 -17.32 -6.17
C ASN A 828 -33.42 -18.53 -7.16
N ILE A 829 -33.30 -19.73 -6.68
CA ILE A 829 -33.31 -20.94 -7.52
C ILE A 829 -34.76 -21.39 -7.64
N HIS A 830 -35.27 -21.44 -8.87
CA HIS A 830 -36.60 -21.92 -9.21
C HIS A 830 -36.54 -23.34 -9.76
N ASP A 831 -37.62 -24.05 -9.66
CA ASP A 831 -37.76 -25.38 -10.23
C ASP A 831 -37.45 -25.38 -11.73
N GLY A 832 -36.59 -26.31 -12.18
CA GLY A 832 -36.11 -26.36 -13.56
C GLY A 832 -34.86 -25.51 -13.87
N ASP A 833 -34.44 -24.60 -12.98
CA ASP A 833 -33.22 -23.84 -13.17
C ASP A 833 -31.97 -24.70 -12.93
N SER A 834 -30.91 -24.34 -13.63
CA SER A 834 -29.59 -24.90 -13.36
C SER A 834 -28.88 -24.08 -12.30
N TYR A 835 -28.12 -24.72 -11.43
CA TYR A 835 -27.23 -24.05 -10.49
C TYR A 835 -25.85 -24.69 -10.48
N THR A 836 -24.86 -23.93 -10.04
CA THR A 836 -23.49 -24.41 -9.87
C THR A 836 -23.25 -24.80 -8.41
N ALA A 837 -22.60 -25.94 -8.19
CA ALA A 837 -22.34 -26.46 -6.86
C ALA A 837 -20.92 -26.96 -6.70
N ILE A 838 -20.44 -26.99 -5.44
CA ILE A 838 -19.27 -27.76 -5.02
C ILE A 838 -19.62 -28.65 -3.85
N TRP A 839 -18.99 -29.81 -3.80
CA TRP A 839 -19.03 -30.67 -2.63
C TRP A 839 -17.90 -30.33 -1.68
N PRO A 840 -18.09 -30.50 -0.36
CA PRO A 840 -16.95 -30.52 0.54
C PRO A 840 -16.02 -31.68 0.17
N VAL A 841 -14.76 -31.57 0.48
CA VAL A 841 -13.77 -32.67 0.34
C VAL A 841 -13.89 -33.63 1.51
N ALA A 842 -14.31 -33.11 2.67
CA ALA A 842 -14.55 -33.85 3.90
C ALA A 842 -15.55 -33.07 4.77
N TYR A 843 -16.03 -33.71 5.82
CA TYR A 843 -16.84 -33.06 6.85
C TYR A 843 -16.45 -33.57 8.24
N MET A 844 -16.72 -32.73 9.24
CA MET A 844 -16.50 -33.07 10.64
C MET A 844 -17.84 -33.15 11.37
N ASP A 845 -18.05 -34.19 12.10
CA ASP A 845 -19.21 -34.38 12.97
C ASP A 845 -18.99 -33.77 14.37
N LEU A 846 -20.03 -33.81 15.22
CA LEU A 846 -19.96 -33.29 16.59
C LEU A 846 -18.97 -34.04 17.52
N ASP A 847 -18.50 -35.22 17.10
CA ASP A 847 -17.46 -35.93 17.86
C ASP A 847 -16.05 -35.50 17.47
N GLY A 848 -15.93 -34.57 16.50
CA GLY A 848 -14.65 -34.11 15.95
C GLY A 848 -14.04 -35.09 14.95
N THR A 849 -14.77 -36.13 14.55
CA THR A 849 -14.32 -37.11 13.56
C THR A 849 -14.46 -36.50 12.16
N VAL A 850 -13.34 -36.42 11.44
CA VAL A 850 -13.31 -35.97 10.03
C VAL A 850 -13.49 -37.17 9.11
N ARG A 851 -14.41 -37.07 8.17
CA ARG A 851 -14.72 -38.10 7.19
C ARG A 851 -14.75 -37.52 5.77
N ASP A 852 -14.35 -38.33 4.79
CA ASP A 852 -14.46 -37.97 3.38
C ASP A 852 -15.90 -37.77 2.97
N PHE A 853 -16.17 -36.77 2.14
CA PHE A 853 -17.48 -36.54 1.56
C PHE A 853 -17.54 -37.21 0.17
N THR A 854 -18.46 -38.15 -0.01
CA THR A 854 -18.57 -38.95 -1.21
C THR A 854 -19.92 -38.74 -1.89
N ALA A 855 -20.16 -39.43 -3.01
CA ALA A 855 -21.45 -39.43 -3.69
C ALA A 855 -22.57 -40.03 -2.81
N SER A 856 -22.26 -40.88 -1.84
CA SER A 856 -23.19 -41.39 -0.85
C SER A 856 -23.77 -40.27 0.01
N GLU A 857 -22.85 -39.47 0.64
CA GLU A 857 -23.28 -38.33 1.43
C GLU A 857 -23.98 -37.25 0.61
N ALA A 858 -23.52 -37.02 -0.64
CA ALA A 858 -24.19 -36.08 -1.55
C ALA A 858 -25.64 -36.44 -1.89
N SER A 859 -25.98 -37.72 -1.80
CA SER A 859 -27.34 -38.25 -2.05
C SER A 859 -28.20 -38.32 -0.80
N ASP A 860 -27.60 -38.16 0.38
CA ASP A 860 -28.32 -38.21 1.66
C ASP A 860 -28.82 -36.80 2.04
N PRO A 861 -30.12 -36.61 2.27
CA PRO A 861 -30.69 -35.34 2.70
C PRO A 861 -30.02 -34.76 3.96
N ALA A 862 -29.47 -35.58 4.86
CA ALA A 862 -28.79 -35.13 6.07
C ALA A 862 -27.57 -34.22 5.80
N PHE A 863 -26.94 -34.34 4.65
CA PHE A 863 -25.76 -33.61 4.26
C PHE A 863 -26.01 -32.52 3.20
N SER A 864 -27.25 -32.32 2.78
CA SER A 864 -27.56 -31.43 1.64
C SER A 864 -27.20 -29.97 1.89
N ASN A 865 -27.16 -29.50 3.15
CA ASN A 865 -26.72 -28.16 3.50
C ASN A 865 -25.19 -27.97 3.44
N LEU A 866 -24.42 -29.05 3.35
CA LEU A 866 -22.97 -28.99 3.08
C LEU A 866 -22.67 -28.81 1.59
N ILE A 867 -23.61 -29.04 0.68
CA ILE A 867 -23.39 -28.78 -0.74
C ILE A 867 -23.55 -27.29 -0.98
N LEU A 868 -22.43 -26.59 -1.19
CA LEU A 868 -22.44 -25.14 -1.49
C LEU A 868 -22.97 -24.91 -2.89
N LYS A 869 -23.90 -23.97 -3.03
CA LYS A 869 -24.65 -23.74 -4.27
C LYS A 869 -24.63 -22.26 -4.63
N SER A 870 -24.58 -21.98 -5.93
CA SER A 870 -24.81 -20.66 -6.49
C SER A 870 -25.99 -20.73 -7.46
N GLY A 871 -27.04 -19.97 -7.16
CA GLY A 871 -28.18 -19.80 -8.05
C GLY A 871 -27.87 -18.90 -9.26
N ASN A 872 -26.72 -18.28 -9.30
CA ASN A 872 -26.28 -17.46 -10.43
C ASN A 872 -25.66 -18.36 -11.50
N THR A 873 -26.40 -18.65 -12.55
CA THR A 873 -25.95 -19.46 -13.69
C THR A 873 -24.78 -18.86 -14.47
N ARG A 874 -24.43 -17.60 -14.20
CA ARG A 874 -23.34 -16.87 -14.86
C ARG A 874 -22.11 -16.73 -13.98
N THR A 875 -22.02 -17.43 -12.85
CA THR A 875 -20.90 -17.31 -11.88
C THR A 875 -19.53 -17.46 -12.54
N PHE A 876 -19.40 -18.36 -13.52
CA PHE A 876 -18.13 -18.63 -14.24
C PHE A 876 -18.11 -18.12 -15.68
N ALA A 877 -19.14 -17.35 -16.07
CA ALA A 877 -19.16 -16.74 -17.39
C ALA A 877 -18.04 -15.71 -17.53
N LEU A 878 -17.46 -15.64 -18.72
CA LEU A 878 -16.53 -14.57 -19.05
C LEU A 878 -17.30 -13.25 -19.11
N ASP A 879 -17.08 -12.41 -18.13
CA ASP A 879 -17.63 -11.06 -18.08
C ASP A 879 -16.65 -10.03 -18.68
N GLY A 880 -17.17 -8.87 -19.00
CA GLY A 880 -16.41 -7.75 -19.52
C GLY A 880 -17.30 -6.61 -19.97
N TYR A 881 -16.65 -5.48 -20.21
CA TYR A 881 -17.32 -4.26 -20.64
C TYR A 881 -16.82 -3.83 -22.01
N GLY A 882 -17.66 -3.09 -22.75
CA GLY A 882 -17.27 -2.42 -23.97
C GLY A 882 -16.25 -1.31 -23.70
N ALA A 883 -15.56 -0.85 -24.73
CA ALA A 883 -14.63 0.24 -24.63
C ALA A 883 -15.32 1.55 -24.22
N TYR A 884 -14.64 2.34 -23.38
CA TYR A 884 -15.08 3.67 -22.96
C TYR A 884 -13.88 4.61 -22.88
N MET A 885 -14.17 5.93 -23.00
CA MET A 885 -13.13 6.95 -22.99
C MET A 885 -13.59 8.22 -22.28
N SER A 886 -12.61 8.96 -21.79
CA SER A 886 -12.77 10.31 -21.24
C SER A 886 -11.66 11.22 -21.75
N ALA A 887 -11.89 12.54 -21.68
CA ALA A 887 -10.92 13.55 -22.08
C ALA A 887 -10.70 14.55 -20.96
N ASN A 888 -9.43 14.80 -20.63
CA ASN A 888 -9.01 15.72 -19.57
C ASN A 888 -8.23 16.88 -20.19
N LEU A 889 -8.39 18.08 -19.64
CA LEU A 889 -7.78 19.32 -20.13
C LEU A 889 -7.06 20.03 -18.97
N SER A 890 -5.85 20.48 -19.23
CA SER A 890 -5.11 21.38 -18.34
C SER A 890 -4.59 22.57 -19.15
N ILE A 891 -4.80 23.79 -18.66
CA ILE A 891 -4.32 25.02 -19.28
C ILE A 891 -3.55 25.79 -18.21
N THR A 892 -2.27 26.03 -18.43
CA THR A 892 -1.43 26.84 -17.55
C THR A 892 -0.93 28.07 -18.27
N LYS A 893 -1.19 29.24 -17.71
CA LYS A 893 -0.71 30.54 -18.18
C LYS A 893 0.21 31.17 -17.14
N GLU A 894 1.43 31.49 -17.52
CA GLU A 894 2.31 32.32 -16.71
C GLU A 894 2.05 33.82 -16.96
N ILE A 895 2.03 34.57 -15.88
CA ILE A 895 1.82 36.03 -15.86
C ILE A 895 3.09 36.66 -15.30
N GLY A 896 3.97 37.11 -16.19
CA GLY A 896 5.32 37.52 -15.84
C GLY A 896 6.14 36.36 -15.25
N ASP A 897 7.11 36.66 -14.40
CA ASP A 897 7.97 35.65 -13.77
C ASP A 897 7.50 35.27 -12.35
N HIS A 898 6.42 35.93 -11.90
CA HIS A 898 5.99 35.87 -10.51
C HIS A 898 4.66 35.17 -10.27
N ALA A 899 3.87 34.95 -11.32
CA ALA A 899 2.57 34.31 -11.14
C ALA A 899 2.27 33.29 -12.23
N SER A 900 1.52 32.27 -11.90
CA SER A 900 0.91 31.34 -12.86
C SER A 900 -0.51 30.98 -12.46
N LEU A 901 -1.35 30.79 -13.46
CA LEU A 901 -2.73 30.37 -13.32
C LEU A 901 -2.94 29.10 -14.12
N SER A 902 -3.40 28.04 -13.46
CA SER A 902 -3.67 26.74 -14.06
C SER A 902 -5.15 26.40 -13.90
N PHE A 903 -5.81 26.10 -15.01
CA PHE A 903 -7.17 25.59 -15.06
C PHE A 903 -7.15 24.12 -15.40
N PHE A 904 -7.91 23.31 -14.70
CA PHE A 904 -8.04 21.87 -14.92
C PHE A 904 -9.50 21.48 -15.16
N ALA A 905 -9.73 20.54 -16.07
CA ALA A 905 -11.05 19.99 -16.34
C ALA A 905 -10.93 18.48 -16.61
N ASN A 906 -11.33 17.65 -15.65
CA ASN A 906 -11.40 16.21 -15.81
C ASN A 906 -12.70 15.86 -16.53
N ASN A 907 -12.62 14.96 -17.52
CA ASN A 907 -13.74 14.58 -18.38
C ASN A 907 -14.52 15.81 -18.89
N PHE A 908 -13.81 16.77 -19.50
CA PHE A 908 -14.41 18.04 -19.91
C PHE A 908 -15.51 17.86 -21.00
N THR A 909 -15.52 16.74 -21.70
CA THR A 909 -16.58 16.35 -22.62
C THR A 909 -17.82 15.82 -21.91
N ASN A 910 -17.73 15.59 -20.61
CA ASN A 910 -18.74 14.91 -19.77
C ASN A 910 -19.19 13.57 -20.38
N SER A 911 -18.27 12.87 -21.05
CA SER A 911 -18.52 11.55 -21.62
C SER A 911 -18.75 10.52 -20.52
N ARG A 912 -19.97 10.07 -20.36
CA ARG A 912 -20.38 9.09 -19.35
C ARG A 912 -21.13 7.94 -20.00
N PRO A 913 -20.47 7.16 -20.87
CA PRO A 913 -21.12 6.06 -21.57
C PRO A 913 -21.62 5.01 -20.58
N TYR A 914 -22.83 4.57 -20.80
CA TYR A 914 -23.40 3.44 -20.09
C TYR A 914 -22.91 2.16 -20.77
N VAL A 915 -21.95 1.48 -20.17
CA VAL A 915 -21.38 0.24 -20.69
C VAL A 915 -22.01 -0.96 -19.98
N VAL A 916 -22.29 -2.01 -20.73
CA VAL A 916 -23.05 -3.15 -20.26
C VAL A 916 -22.15 -4.34 -20.07
N SER A 917 -22.27 -5.01 -18.92
CA SER A 917 -21.63 -6.29 -18.63
C SER A 917 -22.10 -7.33 -19.64
N LYS A 918 -21.15 -8.04 -20.25
CA LYS A 918 -21.44 -9.09 -21.24
C LYS A 918 -22.09 -10.33 -20.62
N ALA A 919 -21.76 -10.62 -19.38
CA ALA A 919 -22.30 -11.76 -18.66
C ALA A 919 -23.66 -11.47 -18.04
N THR A 920 -23.84 -10.32 -17.41
CA THR A 920 -25.03 -10.07 -16.58
C THR A 920 -26.03 -9.12 -17.24
N GLY A 921 -25.63 -8.36 -18.26
CA GLY A 921 -26.46 -7.30 -18.84
C GLY A 921 -26.60 -6.06 -17.96
N VAL A 922 -25.97 -6.04 -16.79
CA VAL A 922 -26.00 -4.89 -15.89
C VAL A 922 -25.08 -3.80 -16.42
N GLY A 923 -25.59 -2.59 -16.49
CA GLY A 923 -24.82 -1.44 -16.96
C GLY A 923 -24.09 -0.73 -15.84
N ALA A 924 -22.97 -0.11 -16.20
CA ALA A 924 -22.16 0.71 -15.31
C ALA A 924 -21.58 1.92 -16.05
N ILE A 925 -21.21 2.97 -15.30
CA ILE A 925 -20.51 4.14 -15.78
C ILE A 925 -19.16 4.17 -15.05
N PHE A 926 -18.06 4.02 -15.79
CA PHE A 926 -16.70 4.00 -15.23
C PHE A 926 -15.96 5.33 -15.37
N THR A 927 -16.39 6.20 -16.30
CA THR A 927 -15.77 7.51 -16.47
C THR A 927 -16.16 8.44 -15.32
N PRO A 928 -15.24 9.27 -14.81
CA PRO A 928 -15.57 10.26 -13.78
C PRO A 928 -16.59 11.27 -14.32
N ALA A 929 -17.39 11.87 -13.44
CA ALA A 929 -18.20 13.02 -13.80
C ALA A 929 -17.29 14.21 -14.15
N PHE A 930 -17.79 15.15 -14.96
CA PHE A 930 -17.12 16.41 -15.22
C PHE A 930 -16.70 17.08 -13.90
N TYR A 931 -15.44 17.47 -13.83
CA TYR A 931 -14.86 18.09 -12.64
C TYR A 931 -13.81 19.10 -13.04
N TYR A 932 -13.77 20.26 -12.40
CA TYR A 932 -12.86 21.33 -12.78
C TYR A 932 -12.19 21.92 -11.54
N GLY A 933 -11.11 22.65 -11.73
CA GLY A 933 -10.39 23.34 -10.68
C GLY A 933 -9.47 24.41 -11.20
N LEU A 934 -9.09 25.30 -10.30
CA LEU A 934 -8.19 26.40 -10.58
C LEU A 934 -7.05 26.41 -9.55
N THR A 935 -5.83 26.58 -10.02
CA THR A 935 -4.66 26.77 -9.15
C THR A 935 -3.95 28.06 -9.52
N CYS A 936 -3.77 28.95 -8.56
CA CYS A 936 -2.94 30.14 -8.66
C CYS A 936 -1.62 29.91 -7.89
N ARG A 937 -0.49 30.16 -8.52
CA ARG A 937 0.83 30.08 -7.87
C ARG A 937 1.54 31.42 -8.00
N LEU A 938 2.12 31.84 -6.89
CA LEU A 938 2.92 33.08 -6.80
C LEU A 938 4.34 32.72 -6.39
N LYS A 939 5.33 33.35 -7.02
CA LYS A 939 6.76 33.16 -6.79
C LYS A 939 7.43 34.53 -6.50
N PHE A 940 8.12 34.69 -5.35
CA PHE A 940 8.76 35.94 -4.91
C PHE A 940 10.22 35.75 -4.48
#